data_0bec2f3fe01139db218be0f491edfb3e
#
_entry.id   0bec2f3fe01139db218be0f491edfb3e
#
_cell.length_a   1.000
_cell.length_b   1.000
_cell.length_c   1.000
_cell.angle_alpha   90.00
_cell.angle_beta   90.00
_cell.angle_gamma   90.00
#
_symmetry.space_group_name_H-M   'P 1'
#
loop_
_entity.id
_entity.type
_entity.pdbx_description
1 polymer ?
#
loop_
_entity_poly.entity_id
_entity_poly.type
_entity_poly.pdbx_seq_one_letter_code
_entity_poly.pdbx_strand_id
1 'polypeptide(L)'
;MSFDLQKVAIMAGKREVTYAQMLYHIGVYAQQQTFGEGGKCLIFANNCEGWVYALYAIWMKKSVAVPVDATSTVDDLAYILSDCTPDCIWTSRTKLDTVREAMKEANVTVPVLFVEDYATEDPDADFSYDASSPEYNGVVMPRPEALYELSDDVMRTALIIYTSGTTGSPKGVMLSFDNLLANIEGVWKDVPIFSEDRRTMMLLPVHHVLPLMGSVIAPILCGGGIIICPSLSGADIMETLNRGKVAIIIGVPRLWQTLYRTMKQRIDAHFLTRFLFWLCEKAQSRALSRFIFKSIRTKMGGHITYCVSGGAALDLEIGKGLKTLGLDVLEGYGMTEAAPVIAFTRPDDIRPGCAGKALPAVQCELRNGELYAKGRNIMQGYYHRPEETAAVLQDGWLRTGDLATIDKDGHITITGRTKEIIVLSNGKNVNPAELEYRLEKFTEQVKEAAVLPDGDKLCAILVPQKEWAKGKDDAEQEERLKEEVLQPYNQTVEPYKKVMSLFVYHGDLPRTKLDKLQRFKLASLLQAGVHSAPKPQLMEPTFEEYRLIKQYILREKHLDELRPTDNLETDLAFDSLDNVGLQGFLQNTFGLDLTVEAMGRFRHVTELAEHVANFKTQMEMAEVDWHSILHEEHPDVKLPDTWPTGPWIVQTFKTFFKMQFRLASKGVKNIPADRSFILAANHQSYLDGMFVMSYVQRQQIRNTYFFAKEKHVNTPMRRWLASRHNVVVLEQNNMKRSIGKLGDVLRQGKNLIIFPEGTRTADGNLGEFKKMFAILSVELQVPIVPVTIHGAFEALPRGKKWPLPKKIMVEYLPPVCPTPSSTYDGICEEVCHAIEKAIVKREKGKREE
;
A
#
# COMPACT_ATOMS: atom_id res chain seq x y z
N MET A 1 9.72 35.92 -23.41
CA MET A 1 8.39 35.55 -23.90
C MET A 1 7.61 36.86 -24.08
N SER A 2 6.97 37.10 -25.21
CA SER A 2 6.06 38.23 -25.32
C SER A 2 4.65 37.68 -25.19
N PHE A 3 3.94 38.11 -24.14
CA PHE A 3 2.54 37.72 -23.93
C PHE A 3 1.65 38.52 -24.90
N ASP A 4 0.73 37.81 -25.55
CA ASP A 4 -0.41 38.44 -26.21
C ASP A 4 -1.42 38.86 -25.13
N LEU A 5 -1.39 40.14 -24.74
CA LEU A 5 -2.22 40.64 -23.66
C LEU A 5 -3.73 40.66 -23.99
N GLN A 6 -4.10 40.55 -25.25
CA GLN A 6 -5.51 40.49 -25.68
C GLN A 6 -6.05 39.04 -25.66
N LYS A 7 -5.19 38.08 -25.44
CA LYS A 7 -5.58 36.69 -25.33
C LYS A 7 -6.34 36.43 -24.04
N VAL A 8 -7.31 35.49 -24.11
CA VAL A 8 -8.11 35.03 -22.95
C VAL A 8 -7.22 34.22 -22.00
N ALA A 9 -6.95 34.78 -20.81
CA ALA A 9 -6.22 34.16 -19.72
C ALA A 9 -7.13 33.27 -18.85
N ILE A 10 -8.35 33.75 -18.54
CA ILE A 10 -9.29 33.09 -17.65
C ILE A 10 -10.66 32.99 -18.31
N MET A 11 -11.30 31.83 -18.24
CA MET A 11 -12.70 31.63 -18.59
C MET A 11 -13.47 31.12 -17.37
N ALA A 12 -14.48 31.86 -16.92
CA ALA A 12 -15.34 31.53 -15.80
C ALA A 12 -16.82 31.57 -16.26
N GLY A 13 -17.40 30.39 -16.44
CA GLY A 13 -18.74 30.31 -17.02
C GLY A 13 -18.79 30.96 -18.41
N LYS A 14 -19.56 32.03 -18.59
CA LYS A 14 -19.67 32.78 -19.84
C LYS A 14 -18.66 33.95 -20.00
N ARG A 15 -18.03 34.30 -18.92
CA ARG A 15 -17.09 35.41 -18.88
C ARG A 15 -15.71 34.95 -19.36
N GLU A 16 -15.12 35.74 -20.24
CA GLU A 16 -13.76 35.63 -20.71
C GLU A 16 -12.97 36.87 -20.25
N VAL A 17 -11.83 36.63 -19.63
CA VAL A 17 -10.93 37.66 -19.10
C VAL A 17 -9.61 37.59 -19.84
N THR A 18 -9.19 38.66 -20.48
CA THR A 18 -7.91 38.75 -21.17
C THR A 18 -6.74 38.88 -20.18
N TYR A 19 -5.52 38.67 -20.66
CA TYR A 19 -4.33 38.95 -19.84
C TYR A 19 -4.23 40.41 -19.40
N ALA A 20 -4.60 41.38 -20.27
CA ALA A 20 -4.65 42.78 -19.90
C ALA A 20 -5.63 43.05 -18.75
N GLN A 21 -6.85 42.53 -18.85
CA GLN A 21 -7.85 42.61 -17.78
C GLN A 21 -7.40 41.91 -16.50
N MET A 22 -6.73 40.74 -16.61
CA MET A 22 -6.16 40.06 -15.47
C MET A 22 -5.12 40.90 -14.72
N LEU A 23 -4.23 41.60 -15.46
CA LEU A 23 -3.25 42.50 -14.85
C LEU A 23 -3.96 43.67 -14.12
N TYR A 24 -5.02 44.22 -14.71
CA TYR A 24 -5.85 45.26 -14.05
C TYR A 24 -6.43 44.73 -12.72
N HIS A 25 -7.09 43.58 -12.72
CA HIS A 25 -7.64 42.98 -11.52
C HIS A 25 -6.57 42.68 -10.45
N ILE A 26 -5.40 42.19 -10.86
CA ILE A 26 -4.28 42.00 -9.92
C ILE A 26 -3.89 43.34 -9.27
N GLY A 27 -3.83 44.42 -10.03
CA GLY A 27 -3.57 45.75 -9.52
C GLY A 27 -4.64 46.21 -8.53
N VAL A 28 -5.93 46.03 -8.84
CA VAL A 28 -7.06 46.35 -7.95
C VAL A 28 -6.93 45.60 -6.63
N TYR A 29 -6.70 44.30 -6.68
CA TYR A 29 -6.54 43.49 -5.47
C TYR A 29 -5.30 43.88 -4.65
N ALA A 30 -4.20 44.23 -5.31
CA ALA A 30 -2.98 44.69 -4.64
C ALA A 30 -3.19 45.99 -3.87
N GLN A 31 -4.04 46.92 -4.37
CA GLN A 31 -4.36 48.15 -3.68
C GLN A 31 -5.14 47.92 -2.38
N GLN A 32 -5.91 46.83 -2.26
CA GLN A 32 -6.65 46.53 -1.04
C GLN A 32 -5.74 46.02 0.09
N GLN A 33 -4.51 45.59 -0.24
CA GLN A 33 -3.56 45.07 0.75
C GLN A 33 -2.74 46.20 1.36
N THR A 34 -2.89 46.40 2.67
CA THR A 34 -2.27 47.51 3.44
C THR A 34 -0.90 47.17 4.04
N PHE A 35 -0.44 45.92 3.91
CA PHE A 35 0.86 45.46 4.42
C PHE A 35 1.86 45.31 3.27
N GLY A 36 3.15 45.27 3.63
CA GLY A 36 4.25 45.27 2.69
C GLY A 36 5.01 43.98 2.61
N GLU A 37 6.27 44.05 2.22
CA GLU A 37 7.18 42.93 1.97
C GLU A 37 7.30 41.99 3.17
N GLY A 38 7.26 40.66 2.92
CA GLY A 38 7.36 39.62 3.93
C GLY A 38 6.07 39.28 4.67
N GLY A 39 5.00 40.07 4.47
CA GLY A 39 3.69 39.78 5.04
C GLY A 39 3.13 38.44 4.56
N LYS A 40 2.29 37.80 5.38
CA LYS A 40 1.63 36.53 5.05
C LYS A 40 0.14 36.77 4.82
N CYS A 41 -0.36 36.26 3.71
CA CYS A 41 -1.76 36.39 3.32
C CYS A 41 -2.42 35.04 3.19
N LEU A 42 -3.44 34.82 3.99
CA LEU A 42 -4.23 33.59 3.92
C LEU A 42 -5.30 33.74 2.82
N ILE A 43 -5.48 32.70 2.00
CA ILE A 43 -6.57 32.60 1.00
C ILE A 43 -7.48 31.44 1.38
N PHE A 44 -8.69 31.77 1.84
CA PHE A 44 -9.71 30.82 2.29
C PHE A 44 -10.98 30.94 1.44
N ALA A 45 -10.92 30.47 0.20
CA ALA A 45 -12.01 30.53 -0.76
C ALA A 45 -12.00 29.36 -1.73
N ASN A 46 -13.16 29.07 -2.32
CA ASN A 46 -13.26 28.12 -3.41
C ASN A 46 -12.61 28.64 -4.69
N ASN A 47 -12.40 27.76 -5.68
CA ASN A 47 -11.86 28.12 -6.98
C ASN A 47 -12.74 29.20 -7.66
N CYS A 48 -12.17 30.35 -7.93
CA CYS A 48 -12.80 31.45 -8.66
C CYS A 48 -11.71 32.35 -9.27
N GLU A 49 -12.07 33.29 -10.17
CA GLU A 49 -11.12 34.22 -10.74
C GLU A 49 -10.46 35.12 -9.68
N GLY A 50 -11.25 35.59 -8.70
CA GLY A 50 -10.73 36.41 -7.59
C GLY A 50 -9.69 35.69 -6.74
N TRP A 51 -9.75 34.39 -6.63
CA TRP A 51 -8.71 33.59 -5.98
C TRP A 51 -7.37 33.74 -6.72
N VAL A 52 -7.40 33.67 -8.05
CA VAL A 52 -6.20 33.82 -8.89
C VAL A 52 -5.65 35.24 -8.78
N TYR A 53 -6.51 36.25 -8.84
CA TYR A 53 -6.11 37.64 -8.69
C TYR A 53 -5.48 37.91 -7.32
N ALA A 54 -6.07 37.41 -6.24
CA ALA A 54 -5.53 37.52 -4.89
C ALA A 54 -4.12 36.93 -4.77
N LEU A 55 -3.90 35.73 -5.35
CA LEU A 55 -2.58 35.07 -5.34
C LEU A 55 -1.50 35.99 -5.96
N TYR A 56 -1.74 36.47 -7.18
CA TYR A 56 -0.75 37.29 -7.89
C TYR A 56 -0.61 38.70 -7.24
N ALA A 57 -1.69 39.22 -6.65
CA ALA A 57 -1.64 40.49 -5.88
C ALA A 57 -0.77 40.39 -4.62
N ILE A 58 -0.85 39.24 -3.91
CA ILE A 58 0.01 38.92 -2.76
C ILE A 58 1.48 38.89 -3.21
N TRP A 59 1.79 38.22 -4.32
CA TRP A 59 3.15 38.16 -4.84
C TRP A 59 3.67 39.52 -5.34
N MET A 60 2.80 40.34 -5.98
CA MET A 60 3.10 41.71 -6.37
C MET A 60 3.51 42.58 -5.18
N LYS A 61 2.90 42.35 -4.02
CA LYS A 61 3.25 43.04 -2.75
C LYS A 61 4.45 42.39 -2.02
N LYS A 62 5.16 41.48 -2.66
CA LYS A 62 6.29 40.74 -2.09
C LYS A 62 5.94 39.99 -0.79
N SER A 63 4.69 39.55 -0.69
CA SER A 63 4.14 38.79 0.44
C SER A 63 4.06 37.31 0.15
N VAL A 64 3.85 36.49 1.20
CA VAL A 64 3.74 35.02 1.13
C VAL A 64 2.27 34.64 1.09
N ALA A 65 1.86 33.83 0.12
CA ALA A 65 0.51 33.32 0.07
C ALA A 65 0.37 32.03 0.91
N VAL A 66 -0.71 31.93 1.68
CA VAL A 66 -1.07 30.79 2.52
C VAL A 66 -2.42 30.25 2.06
N PRO A 67 -2.45 29.41 1.01
CA PRO A 67 -3.69 28.78 0.54
C PRO A 67 -4.21 27.77 1.56
N VAL A 68 -5.49 27.90 1.93
CA VAL A 68 -6.15 27.01 2.90
C VAL A 68 -7.42 26.43 2.30
N ASP A 69 -7.72 25.20 2.67
CA ASP A 69 -8.94 24.51 2.25
C ASP A 69 -10.20 25.26 2.71
N ALA A 70 -10.97 25.76 1.78
CA ALA A 70 -12.22 26.48 2.03
C ALA A 70 -13.30 25.64 2.76
N THR A 71 -13.06 24.36 3.02
CA THR A 71 -13.95 23.49 3.79
C THR A 71 -13.34 23.06 5.13
N SER A 72 -12.19 23.61 5.52
CA SER A 72 -11.63 23.39 6.85
C SER A 72 -12.64 23.78 7.93
N THR A 73 -12.60 23.06 9.04
CA THR A 73 -13.39 23.38 10.24
C THR A 73 -12.89 24.68 10.88
N VAL A 74 -13.65 25.21 11.83
CA VAL A 74 -13.24 26.36 12.62
C VAL A 74 -11.92 26.05 13.35
N ASP A 75 -11.82 24.90 14.01
CA ASP A 75 -10.63 24.45 14.76
C ASP A 75 -9.39 24.34 13.86
N ASP A 76 -9.53 23.72 12.68
CA ASP A 76 -8.42 23.60 11.72
C ASP A 76 -7.94 24.97 11.23
N LEU A 77 -8.88 25.86 10.93
CA LEU A 77 -8.56 27.22 10.49
C LEU A 77 -7.94 28.05 11.62
N ALA A 78 -8.48 27.95 12.86
CA ALA A 78 -7.92 28.61 14.03
C ALA A 78 -6.48 28.16 14.33
N TYR A 79 -6.21 26.84 14.21
CA TYR A 79 -4.85 26.33 14.31
C TYR A 79 -3.91 26.98 13.28
N ILE A 80 -4.31 27.02 12.00
CA ILE A 80 -3.50 27.62 10.92
C ILE A 80 -3.28 29.12 11.18
N LEU A 81 -4.33 29.86 11.60
CA LEU A 81 -4.24 31.27 11.95
C LEU A 81 -3.26 31.52 13.09
N SER A 82 -3.26 30.69 14.12
CA SER A 82 -2.33 30.78 15.26
C SER A 82 -0.89 30.45 14.86
N ASP A 83 -0.69 29.45 13.97
CA ASP A 83 0.64 29.01 13.57
C ASP A 83 1.27 29.97 12.56
N CYS A 84 0.54 30.39 11.51
CA CYS A 84 1.10 31.29 10.48
C CYS A 84 0.98 32.81 10.82
N THR A 85 0.11 33.21 11.73
CA THR A 85 -0.13 34.62 12.08
C THR A 85 -0.18 35.49 10.83
N PRO A 86 -1.24 35.40 10.01
CA PRO A 86 -1.32 36.18 8.75
C PRO A 86 -1.56 37.67 9.01
N ASP A 87 -1.19 38.52 8.03
CA ASP A 87 -1.44 39.93 8.07
C ASP A 87 -2.79 40.31 7.47
N CYS A 88 -3.37 39.44 6.63
CA CYS A 88 -4.74 39.54 6.15
C CYS A 88 -5.30 38.16 5.71
N ILE A 89 -6.61 38.15 5.48
CA ILE A 89 -7.33 36.96 4.99
C ILE A 89 -8.16 37.37 3.77
N TRP A 90 -7.89 36.76 2.62
CA TRP A 90 -8.78 36.74 1.48
C TRP A 90 -9.77 35.60 1.63
N THR A 91 -11.06 35.88 1.61
CA THR A 91 -12.12 34.87 1.77
C THR A 91 -13.31 35.13 0.88
N SER A 92 -14.24 34.19 0.78
CA SER A 92 -15.55 34.40 0.18
C SER A 92 -16.56 34.88 1.22
N ARG A 93 -17.58 35.65 0.78
CA ARG A 93 -18.66 36.09 1.66
C ARG A 93 -19.39 34.91 2.34
N THR A 94 -19.52 33.82 1.65
CA THR A 94 -20.13 32.59 2.17
C THR A 94 -19.31 31.91 3.28
N LYS A 95 -18.05 32.27 3.44
CA LYS A 95 -17.13 31.70 4.46
C LYS A 95 -16.80 32.66 5.60
N LEU A 96 -17.37 33.88 5.57
CA LEU A 96 -17.07 34.92 6.53
C LEU A 96 -17.29 34.51 7.97
N ASP A 97 -18.40 33.82 8.27
CA ASP A 97 -18.72 33.41 9.63
C ASP A 97 -17.71 32.41 10.17
N THR A 98 -17.32 31.41 9.37
CA THR A 98 -16.23 30.45 9.71
C THR A 98 -14.91 31.18 10.00
N VAL A 99 -14.55 32.18 9.17
CA VAL A 99 -13.34 32.99 9.36
C VAL A 99 -13.40 33.79 10.67
N ARG A 100 -14.54 34.42 10.97
CA ARG A 100 -14.74 35.22 12.21
C ARG A 100 -14.63 34.35 13.45
N GLU A 101 -15.26 33.19 13.44
CA GLU A 101 -15.19 32.23 14.55
C GLU A 101 -13.75 31.73 14.76
N ALA A 102 -13.07 31.35 13.70
CA ALA A 102 -11.68 30.90 13.76
C ALA A 102 -10.73 32.01 14.23
N MET A 103 -10.91 33.26 13.77
CA MET A 103 -10.15 34.41 14.26
C MET A 103 -10.33 34.66 15.75
N LYS A 104 -11.58 34.49 16.23
CA LYS A 104 -11.91 34.62 17.66
C LYS A 104 -11.23 33.54 18.48
N GLU A 105 -11.30 32.27 18.01
CA GLU A 105 -10.68 31.13 18.68
C GLU A 105 -9.15 31.24 18.69
N ALA A 106 -8.56 31.62 17.58
CA ALA A 106 -7.12 31.87 17.45
C ALA A 106 -6.61 33.12 18.17
N ASN A 107 -7.50 33.97 18.67
CA ASN A 107 -7.19 35.30 19.21
C ASN A 107 -6.40 36.18 18.21
N VAL A 108 -6.75 36.10 16.93
CA VAL A 108 -6.14 36.85 15.84
C VAL A 108 -7.12 37.91 15.31
N THR A 109 -6.65 39.13 15.07
CA THR A 109 -7.46 40.19 14.47
C THR A 109 -6.71 40.74 13.30
N VAL A 110 -7.19 40.52 12.08
CA VAL A 110 -6.58 40.95 10.83
C VAL A 110 -7.64 41.42 9.84
N PRO A 111 -7.31 42.25 8.85
CA PRO A 111 -8.23 42.61 7.78
C PRO A 111 -8.75 41.40 7.02
N VAL A 112 -10.04 41.38 6.73
CA VAL A 112 -10.71 40.36 5.91
C VAL A 112 -11.14 41.00 4.60
N LEU A 113 -10.64 40.48 3.49
CA LEU A 113 -10.89 40.94 2.13
C LEU A 113 -11.70 39.87 1.38
N PHE A 114 -12.52 40.26 0.40
CA PHE A 114 -13.41 39.33 -0.29
C PHE A 114 -12.94 39.06 -1.73
N VAL A 115 -12.82 37.79 -2.09
CA VAL A 115 -12.43 37.38 -3.45
C VAL A 115 -13.50 37.68 -4.51
N GLU A 116 -14.74 37.95 -4.13
CA GLU A 116 -15.81 38.32 -5.04
C GLU A 116 -15.81 39.83 -5.36
N ASP A 117 -15.29 40.64 -4.45
CA ASP A 117 -15.24 42.07 -4.64
C ASP A 117 -14.24 42.41 -5.76
N TYR A 118 -14.65 43.26 -6.67
CA TYR A 118 -13.85 43.69 -7.82
C TYR A 118 -13.51 42.61 -8.88
N ALA A 119 -13.86 41.35 -8.67
CA ALA A 119 -13.54 40.25 -9.62
C ALA A 119 -14.23 40.39 -10.99
N THR A 120 -15.35 41.10 -11.03
CA THR A 120 -16.18 41.32 -12.24
C THR A 120 -16.24 42.73 -12.71
N GLU A 121 -15.52 43.65 -12.06
CA GLU A 121 -15.43 45.07 -12.45
C GLU A 121 -14.35 45.24 -13.53
N ASP A 122 -14.69 44.84 -14.76
CA ASP A 122 -13.78 44.95 -15.92
C ASP A 122 -13.49 46.42 -16.22
N PRO A 123 -12.27 46.75 -16.69
CA PRO A 123 -11.94 48.06 -17.18
C PRO A 123 -12.80 48.40 -18.41
N ASP A 124 -12.84 49.64 -18.80
CA ASP A 124 -13.60 50.11 -19.94
C ASP A 124 -13.31 49.30 -21.22
N ALA A 125 -14.28 49.26 -22.14
CA ALA A 125 -14.16 48.44 -23.37
C ALA A 125 -12.94 48.81 -24.25
N ASP A 126 -12.47 50.04 -24.12
CA ASP A 126 -11.30 50.54 -24.86
C ASP A 126 -9.98 50.33 -24.11
N PHE A 127 -10.03 49.62 -22.97
CA PHE A 127 -8.84 49.36 -22.16
C PHE A 127 -7.78 48.56 -22.92
N SER A 128 -6.58 49.12 -22.99
CA SER A 128 -5.38 48.42 -23.41
C SER A 128 -4.25 48.67 -22.40
N TYR A 129 -3.48 47.62 -22.09
CA TYR A 129 -2.32 47.77 -21.21
C TYR A 129 -1.23 48.56 -21.91
N ASP A 130 -0.76 49.67 -21.26
CA ASP A 130 0.38 50.44 -21.72
C ASP A 130 1.57 50.26 -20.78
N ALA A 131 2.64 49.64 -21.26
CA ALA A 131 3.85 49.41 -20.47
C ALA A 131 4.58 50.75 -20.07
N SER A 132 4.35 51.84 -20.80
CA SER A 132 4.93 53.16 -20.46
C SER A 132 4.14 53.88 -19.37
N SER A 133 2.86 53.53 -19.22
CA SER A 133 1.95 54.10 -18.20
C SER A 133 1.16 52.96 -17.55
N PRO A 134 1.74 52.27 -16.56
CA PRO A 134 1.13 51.11 -15.96
C PRO A 134 -0.05 51.43 -15.03
N GLU A 135 -0.49 52.68 -14.98
CA GLU A 135 -1.63 53.15 -14.20
C GLU A 135 -2.84 53.40 -15.10
N TYR A 136 -3.99 52.81 -14.70
CA TYR A 136 -5.27 53.05 -15.36
C TYR A 136 -6.35 53.26 -14.29
N ASN A 137 -7.11 54.36 -14.39
CA ASN A 137 -8.16 54.74 -13.43
C ASN A 137 -7.72 54.68 -11.96
N GLY A 138 -6.48 55.10 -11.66
CA GLY A 138 -5.92 55.06 -10.30
C GLY A 138 -5.44 53.69 -9.85
N VAL A 139 -5.45 52.70 -10.75
CA VAL A 139 -4.98 51.31 -10.47
C VAL A 139 -3.58 51.12 -11.07
N VAL A 140 -2.61 50.88 -10.22
CA VAL A 140 -1.24 50.51 -10.62
C VAL A 140 -1.20 49.02 -10.92
N MET A 141 -1.04 48.69 -12.21
CA MET A 141 -0.97 47.31 -12.69
C MET A 141 0.45 46.75 -12.62
N PRO A 142 0.61 45.44 -12.35
CA PRO A 142 1.91 44.81 -12.49
C PRO A 142 2.35 44.77 -13.95
N ARG A 143 3.67 44.73 -14.17
CA ARG A 143 4.20 44.48 -15.51
C ARG A 143 3.86 43.05 -15.96
N PRO A 144 3.65 42.80 -17.26
CA PRO A 144 3.37 41.47 -17.77
C PRO A 144 4.39 40.42 -17.35
N GLU A 145 5.67 40.84 -17.20
CA GLU A 145 6.77 40.00 -16.72
C GLU A 145 6.49 39.37 -15.34
N ALA A 146 5.74 40.04 -14.49
CA ALA A 146 5.38 39.51 -13.17
C ALA A 146 4.56 38.19 -13.24
N LEU A 147 3.94 37.91 -14.37
CA LEU A 147 3.20 36.64 -14.58
C LEU A 147 4.09 35.43 -14.88
N TYR A 148 5.33 35.66 -15.34
CA TYR A 148 6.25 34.60 -15.71
C TYR A 148 7.62 34.63 -15.01
N GLU A 149 8.05 35.80 -14.54
CA GLU A 149 9.23 35.95 -13.69
C GLU A 149 8.89 35.68 -12.21
N LEU A 150 7.64 35.84 -11.83
CA LEU A 150 7.02 35.63 -10.52
C LEU A 150 7.64 36.48 -9.37
N SER A 151 8.95 36.68 -9.33
CA SER A 151 9.67 37.45 -8.29
C SER A 151 11.04 37.87 -8.79
N ASP A 152 11.48 39.04 -8.29
CA ASP A 152 12.86 39.56 -8.40
C ASP A 152 13.84 38.78 -7.48
N ASP A 153 13.35 38.21 -6.38
CA ASP A 153 14.08 37.32 -5.50
C ASP A 153 13.42 35.94 -5.50
N VAL A 154 13.94 35.02 -6.32
CA VAL A 154 13.42 33.66 -6.48
C VAL A 154 13.62 32.81 -5.23
N MET A 155 14.54 33.16 -4.34
CA MET A 155 14.78 32.41 -3.11
C MET A 155 13.79 32.77 -1.99
N ARG A 156 13.05 33.85 -2.15
CA ARG A 156 11.99 34.26 -1.23
C ARG A 156 10.87 33.22 -1.20
N THR A 157 10.31 32.97 -0.02
CA THR A 157 9.15 32.09 0.14
C THR A 157 7.94 32.64 -0.62
N ALA A 158 7.38 31.89 -1.52
CA ALA A 158 6.21 32.21 -2.31
C ALA A 158 4.92 31.71 -1.64
N LEU A 159 4.99 30.49 -1.09
CA LEU A 159 3.84 29.76 -0.56
C LEU A 159 4.18 29.09 0.77
N ILE A 160 3.21 29.06 1.67
CA ILE A 160 3.18 28.14 2.81
C ILE A 160 1.93 27.30 2.66
N ILE A 161 2.09 26.02 2.36
CA ILE A 161 0.96 25.09 2.14
C ILE A 161 0.87 24.12 3.30
N TYR A 162 -0.26 24.16 4.03
CA TYR A 162 -0.49 23.26 5.15
C TYR A 162 -0.90 21.88 4.66
N THR A 163 -0.17 20.87 5.13
CA THR A 163 -0.44 19.46 4.84
C THR A 163 -0.86 18.74 6.11
N SER A 164 -1.85 17.85 6.03
CA SER A 164 -2.21 16.99 7.14
C SER A 164 -1.07 16.00 7.39
N GLY A 165 -0.24 16.28 8.39
CA GLY A 165 0.83 15.37 8.81
C GLY A 165 0.27 14.04 9.34
N THR A 166 1.05 12.97 9.23
CA THR A 166 0.73 11.66 9.84
C THR A 166 0.73 11.70 11.38
N THR A 167 1.16 12.79 11.98
CA THR A 167 1.28 13.03 13.44
C THR A 167 0.13 13.83 14.04
N GLY A 168 -0.91 14.16 13.25
CA GLY A 168 -2.14 14.80 13.74
C GLY A 168 -2.23 16.31 13.49
N SER A 169 -1.18 17.10 13.68
CA SER A 169 -1.22 18.56 13.45
C SER A 169 -0.77 18.92 12.03
N PRO A 170 -1.46 19.83 11.33
CA PRO A 170 -1.03 20.32 10.02
C PRO A 170 0.34 21.02 10.07
N LYS A 171 1.16 20.82 9.02
CA LYS A 171 2.48 21.43 8.89
C LYS A 171 2.54 22.33 7.68
N GLY A 172 3.02 23.54 7.85
CA GLY A 172 3.20 24.49 6.75
C GLY A 172 4.48 24.22 5.96
N VAL A 173 4.35 23.74 4.73
CA VAL A 173 5.48 23.52 3.81
C VAL A 173 5.86 24.83 3.16
N MET A 174 7.09 25.30 3.33
CA MET A 174 7.60 26.52 2.73
C MET A 174 8.19 26.27 1.35
N LEU A 175 7.61 26.88 0.32
CA LEU A 175 8.07 26.79 -1.06
C LEU A 175 8.52 28.16 -1.56
N SER A 176 9.74 28.24 -2.07
CA SER A 176 10.27 29.46 -2.73
C SER A 176 9.78 29.55 -4.17
N PHE A 177 9.91 30.73 -4.78
CA PHE A 177 9.68 30.89 -6.22
C PHE A 177 10.62 29.99 -7.03
N ASP A 178 11.87 29.79 -6.58
CA ASP A 178 12.82 28.88 -7.24
C ASP A 178 12.30 27.43 -7.25
N ASN A 179 11.69 26.98 -6.14
CA ASN A 179 11.09 25.64 -6.10
C ASN A 179 9.98 25.49 -7.14
N LEU A 180 9.10 26.51 -7.28
CA LEU A 180 7.99 26.50 -8.23
C LEU A 180 8.51 26.54 -9.67
N LEU A 181 9.42 27.47 -9.98
CA LEU A 181 9.99 27.63 -11.31
C LEU A 181 10.76 26.38 -11.75
N ALA A 182 11.62 25.83 -10.88
CA ALA A 182 12.38 24.61 -11.15
C ALA A 182 11.47 23.43 -11.49
N ASN A 183 10.33 23.31 -10.81
CA ASN A 183 9.36 22.26 -11.09
C ASN A 183 8.68 22.43 -12.45
N ILE A 184 8.25 23.65 -12.79
CA ILE A 184 7.65 23.97 -14.08
C ILE A 184 8.66 23.77 -15.22
N GLU A 185 9.87 24.30 -15.07
CA GLU A 185 10.96 24.10 -16.02
C GLU A 185 11.26 22.62 -16.26
N GLY A 186 11.32 21.84 -15.17
CA GLY A 186 11.56 20.41 -15.23
C GLY A 186 10.48 19.64 -15.99
N VAL A 187 9.20 19.97 -15.73
CA VAL A 187 8.08 19.36 -16.48
C VAL A 187 8.12 19.82 -17.96
N TRP A 188 8.23 21.11 -18.20
CA TRP A 188 8.11 21.69 -19.56
C TRP A 188 9.25 21.27 -20.50
N LYS A 189 10.46 21.12 -19.97
CA LYS A 189 11.64 20.74 -20.75
C LYS A 189 11.50 19.35 -21.38
N ASP A 190 10.95 18.40 -20.65
CA ASP A 190 10.78 17.02 -21.12
C ASP A 190 9.38 16.72 -21.66
N VAL A 191 8.38 17.43 -21.15
CA VAL A 191 6.98 17.20 -21.49
C VAL A 191 6.29 18.55 -21.72
N PRO A 192 6.28 19.05 -22.95
CA PRO A 192 5.71 20.36 -23.27
C PRO A 192 4.17 20.27 -23.27
N ILE A 193 3.57 19.97 -22.12
CA ILE A 193 2.11 19.90 -22.00
C ILE A 193 1.48 21.29 -21.99
N PHE A 194 2.15 22.27 -21.40
CA PHE A 194 1.68 23.66 -21.38
C PHE A 194 2.23 24.43 -22.59
N SER A 195 1.37 25.22 -23.21
CA SER A 195 1.73 26.13 -24.30
C SER A 195 0.69 27.24 -24.42
N GLU A 196 1.02 28.31 -25.08
CA GLU A 196 0.15 29.47 -25.24
C GLU A 196 -1.20 29.16 -25.94
N ASP A 197 -1.27 28.14 -26.78
CA ASP A 197 -2.49 27.72 -27.49
C ASP A 197 -3.37 26.74 -26.70
N ARG A 198 -2.95 26.32 -25.48
CA ARG A 198 -3.67 25.33 -24.69
C ARG A 198 -4.35 25.91 -23.49
N ARG A 199 -5.53 25.38 -23.21
CA ARG A 199 -6.33 25.74 -22.04
C ARG A 199 -6.38 24.57 -21.06
N THR A 200 -6.16 24.88 -19.79
CA THR A 200 -6.17 23.90 -18.68
C THR A 200 -7.43 24.08 -17.86
N MET A 201 -8.10 22.98 -17.53
CA MET A 201 -9.27 23.03 -16.65
C MET A 201 -8.85 23.11 -15.19
N MET A 202 -9.28 24.15 -14.50
CA MET A 202 -9.16 24.33 -13.06
C MET A 202 -10.30 23.59 -12.36
N LEU A 203 -10.12 22.32 -12.12
CA LEU A 203 -11.13 21.39 -11.60
C LEU A 203 -10.94 21.08 -10.12
N LEU A 204 -9.70 20.73 -9.73
CA LEU A 204 -9.37 20.40 -8.35
C LEU A 204 -9.15 21.64 -7.50
N PRO A 205 -9.33 21.56 -6.15
CA PRO A 205 -9.12 22.70 -5.27
C PRO A 205 -7.67 23.21 -5.31
N VAL A 206 -7.49 24.48 -5.61
CA VAL A 206 -6.16 25.10 -5.84
C VAL A 206 -5.39 25.45 -4.56
N HIS A 207 -5.93 25.20 -3.37
CA HIS A 207 -5.15 25.24 -2.14
C HIS A 207 -4.13 24.09 -2.04
N HIS A 208 -4.26 23.05 -2.85
CA HIS A 208 -3.25 21.99 -2.98
C HIS A 208 -2.23 22.36 -4.06
N VAL A 209 -0.96 22.00 -3.81
CA VAL A 209 0.15 22.34 -4.70
C VAL A 209 0.00 21.78 -6.12
N LEU A 210 -0.51 20.56 -6.29
CA LEU A 210 -0.66 19.93 -7.62
C LEU A 210 -1.62 20.72 -8.53
N PRO A 211 -2.89 20.99 -8.16
CA PRO A 211 -3.77 21.81 -8.98
C PRO A 211 -3.32 23.27 -9.06
N LEU A 212 -2.74 23.83 -8.01
CA LEU A 212 -2.20 25.21 -8.04
C LEU A 212 -1.13 25.35 -9.11
N MET A 213 -0.14 24.48 -9.11
CA MET A 213 0.94 24.48 -10.10
C MET A 213 0.43 24.18 -11.49
N GLY A 214 -0.32 23.07 -11.64
CA GLY A 214 -0.69 22.56 -12.95
C GLY A 214 -1.90 23.25 -13.59
N SER A 215 -2.83 23.83 -12.78
CA SER A 215 -4.05 24.43 -13.32
C SER A 215 -4.07 25.97 -13.24
N VAL A 216 -3.11 26.58 -12.54
CA VAL A 216 -3.03 28.05 -12.41
C VAL A 216 -1.66 28.57 -12.84
N ILE A 217 -0.60 28.23 -12.11
CA ILE A 217 0.71 28.89 -12.28
C ILE A 217 1.34 28.51 -13.62
N ALA A 218 1.48 27.22 -13.92
CA ALA A 218 2.15 26.77 -15.14
C ALA A 218 1.41 27.19 -16.43
N PRO A 219 0.08 27.07 -16.56
CA PRO A 219 -0.64 27.61 -17.71
C PRO A 219 -0.42 29.10 -17.93
N ILE A 220 -0.56 29.92 -16.87
CA ILE A 220 -0.37 31.38 -16.97
C ILE A 220 1.07 31.70 -17.33
N LEU A 221 2.04 31.10 -16.67
CA LEU A 221 3.47 31.27 -16.94
C LEU A 221 3.82 30.98 -18.42
N CYS A 222 3.17 29.99 -19.02
CA CYS A 222 3.37 29.64 -20.44
C CYS A 222 2.49 30.44 -21.43
N GLY A 223 1.75 31.43 -20.96
CA GLY A 223 0.85 32.25 -21.81
C GLY A 223 -0.38 31.45 -22.29
N GLY A 224 -0.73 30.35 -21.67
CA GLY A 224 -1.93 29.56 -21.94
C GLY A 224 -3.18 30.15 -21.29
N GLY A 225 -4.26 29.39 -21.22
CA GLY A 225 -5.49 29.82 -20.57
C GLY A 225 -5.94 28.84 -19.49
N ILE A 226 -6.67 29.34 -18.50
CA ILE A 226 -7.34 28.52 -17.50
C ILE A 226 -8.85 28.61 -17.65
N ILE A 227 -9.53 27.51 -17.37
CA ILE A 227 -10.98 27.43 -17.41
C ILE A 227 -11.48 26.92 -16.08
N ILE A 228 -12.24 27.72 -15.39
CA ILE A 228 -12.78 27.40 -14.07
C ILE A 228 -14.00 26.47 -14.23
N CYS A 229 -13.90 25.27 -13.69
CA CYS A 229 -15.01 24.35 -13.60
C CYS A 229 -15.80 24.62 -12.32
N PRO A 230 -17.13 24.85 -12.39
CA PRO A 230 -17.92 25.25 -11.23
C PRO A 230 -18.00 24.20 -10.15
N SER A 231 -18.05 22.92 -10.53
CA SER A 231 -18.12 21.80 -9.59
C SER A 231 -17.55 20.50 -10.18
N LEU A 232 -17.43 19.48 -9.32
CA LEU A 232 -17.01 18.13 -9.72
C LEU A 232 -18.15 17.29 -10.30
N SER A 233 -19.34 17.89 -10.55
CA SER A 233 -20.45 17.16 -11.17
C SER A 233 -20.10 16.77 -12.62
N GLY A 234 -20.56 15.60 -13.05
CA GLY A 234 -20.34 15.15 -14.42
C GLY A 234 -20.93 16.10 -15.47
N ALA A 235 -22.02 16.81 -15.14
CA ALA A 235 -22.65 17.79 -16.02
C ALA A 235 -21.76 19.02 -16.21
N ASP A 236 -21.27 19.62 -15.13
CA ASP A 236 -20.41 20.81 -15.15
C ASP A 236 -19.07 20.51 -15.83
N ILE A 237 -18.49 19.33 -15.56
CA ILE A 237 -17.27 18.88 -16.25
C ILE A 237 -17.50 18.81 -17.76
N MET A 238 -18.59 18.16 -18.19
CA MET A 238 -18.91 18.00 -19.62
C MET A 238 -19.22 19.32 -20.29
N GLU A 239 -19.95 20.25 -19.62
CA GLU A 239 -20.20 21.59 -20.13
C GLU A 239 -18.90 22.37 -20.29
N THR A 240 -18.07 22.36 -19.27
CA THR A 240 -16.76 23.03 -19.27
C THR A 240 -15.85 22.50 -20.39
N LEU A 241 -15.78 21.19 -20.57
CA LEU A 241 -15.01 20.55 -21.64
C LEU A 241 -15.46 21.00 -23.04
N ASN A 242 -16.78 20.97 -23.27
CA ASN A 242 -17.35 21.31 -24.59
C ASN A 242 -17.20 22.80 -24.92
N ARG A 243 -17.42 23.66 -23.92
CA ARG A 243 -17.43 25.10 -24.14
C ARG A 243 -16.02 25.70 -24.16
N GLY A 244 -15.17 25.26 -23.23
CA GLY A 244 -13.86 25.86 -22.98
C GLY A 244 -12.77 25.42 -23.94
N LYS A 245 -13.00 24.46 -24.85
CA LYS A 245 -11.94 23.87 -25.68
C LYS A 245 -10.75 23.41 -24.84
N VAL A 246 -11.04 22.68 -23.74
CA VAL A 246 -10.04 22.22 -22.78
C VAL A 246 -9.05 21.25 -23.45
N ALA A 247 -7.76 21.56 -23.34
CA ALA A 247 -6.68 20.72 -23.84
C ALA A 247 -6.04 19.84 -22.74
N ILE A 248 -6.04 20.33 -21.49
CA ILE A 248 -5.37 19.69 -20.37
C ILE A 248 -6.34 19.51 -19.21
N ILE A 249 -6.40 18.27 -18.71
CA ILE A 249 -7.16 17.93 -17.50
C ILE A 249 -6.19 17.35 -16.48
N ILE A 250 -6.14 17.97 -15.29
CA ILE A 250 -5.40 17.45 -14.15
C ILE A 250 -6.39 16.89 -13.15
N GLY A 251 -6.26 15.60 -12.86
CA GLY A 251 -7.17 14.86 -12.00
C GLY A 251 -6.44 13.97 -10.99
N VAL A 252 -7.23 13.40 -10.10
CA VAL A 252 -6.80 12.35 -9.17
C VAL A 252 -7.29 10.99 -9.70
N PRO A 253 -6.73 9.86 -9.25
CA PRO A 253 -7.09 8.53 -9.73
C PRO A 253 -8.59 8.24 -9.74
N ARG A 254 -9.33 8.68 -8.72
CA ARG A 254 -10.77 8.47 -8.61
C ARG A 254 -11.57 9.14 -9.75
N LEU A 255 -11.13 10.31 -10.22
CA LEU A 255 -11.73 10.94 -11.39
C LEU A 255 -11.63 10.02 -12.62
N TRP A 256 -10.43 9.49 -12.86
CA TRP A 256 -10.14 8.60 -13.98
C TRP A 256 -10.86 7.26 -13.87
N GLN A 257 -10.95 6.70 -12.66
CA GLN A 257 -11.72 5.49 -12.38
C GLN A 257 -13.20 5.68 -12.67
N THR A 258 -13.79 6.78 -12.20
CA THR A 258 -15.22 7.09 -12.42
C THR A 258 -15.52 7.28 -13.91
N LEU A 259 -14.67 8.03 -14.62
CA LEU A 259 -14.79 8.20 -16.06
C LEU A 259 -14.68 6.86 -16.80
N TYR A 260 -13.67 6.06 -16.47
CA TYR A 260 -13.48 4.75 -17.10
C TYR A 260 -14.65 3.81 -16.85
N ARG A 261 -15.09 3.66 -15.59
CA ARG A 261 -16.23 2.79 -15.23
C ARG A 261 -17.49 3.18 -15.98
N THR A 262 -17.80 4.49 -16.04
CA THR A 262 -18.98 4.99 -16.78
C THR A 262 -18.91 4.70 -18.28
N MET A 263 -17.72 4.88 -18.88
CA MET A 263 -17.50 4.56 -20.30
C MET A 263 -17.56 3.05 -20.54
N LYS A 264 -16.93 2.26 -19.68
CA LYS A 264 -16.86 0.80 -19.80
C LYS A 264 -18.24 0.16 -19.70
N GLN A 265 -19.10 0.60 -18.77
CA GLN A 265 -20.48 0.14 -18.67
C GLN A 265 -21.25 0.33 -19.99
N ARG A 266 -21.10 1.50 -20.65
CA ARG A 266 -21.74 1.77 -21.94
C ARG A 266 -21.16 0.92 -23.07
N ILE A 267 -19.86 0.63 -23.04
CA ILE A 267 -19.20 -0.24 -24.02
C ILE A 267 -19.65 -1.68 -23.86
N ASP A 268 -19.74 -2.17 -22.62
CA ASP A 268 -20.13 -3.55 -22.31
C ASP A 268 -21.62 -3.83 -22.58
N ALA A 269 -22.47 -2.80 -22.62
CA ALA A 269 -23.87 -2.91 -22.93
C ALA A 269 -24.15 -3.42 -24.37
N HIS A 270 -23.21 -3.26 -25.30
CA HIS A 270 -23.38 -3.67 -26.68
C HIS A 270 -22.27 -4.60 -27.16
N PHE A 271 -22.61 -5.70 -27.78
CA PHE A 271 -21.62 -6.71 -28.25
C PHE A 271 -20.57 -6.12 -29.20
N LEU A 272 -20.99 -5.26 -30.13
CA LEU A 272 -20.08 -4.67 -31.12
C LEU A 272 -19.01 -3.76 -30.44
N THR A 273 -19.43 -2.90 -29.53
CA THR A 273 -18.50 -1.99 -28.83
C THR A 273 -17.56 -2.76 -27.91
N ARG A 274 -18.04 -3.84 -27.28
CA ARG A 274 -17.22 -4.75 -26.48
C ARG A 274 -16.16 -5.47 -27.33
N PHE A 275 -16.56 -5.95 -28.53
CA PHE A 275 -15.63 -6.57 -29.48
C PHE A 275 -14.57 -5.56 -29.98
N LEU A 276 -14.98 -4.34 -30.33
CA LEU A 276 -14.07 -3.28 -30.75
C LEU A 276 -13.10 -2.87 -29.64
N PHE A 277 -13.56 -2.84 -28.40
CA PHE A 277 -12.69 -2.58 -27.23
C PHE A 277 -11.64 -3.70 -27.08
N TRP A 278 -12.06 -4.97 -27.12
CA TRP A 278 -11.16 -6.11 -27.09
C TRP A 278 -10.13 -6.08 -28.24
N LEU A 279 -10.56 -5.70 -29.44
CA LEU A 279 -9.65 -5.58 -30.59
C LEU A 279 -8.58 -4.50 -30.35
N CYS A 280 -8.97 -3.32 -29.85
CA CYS A 280 -8.04 -2.25 -29.49
C CYS A 280 -7.06 -2.64 -28.37
N GLU A 281 -7.58 -3.33 -27.36
CA GLU A 281 -6.79 -3.85 -26.26
C GLU A 281 -5.71 -4.85 -26.73
N LYS A 282 -6.06 -5.75 -27.66
CA LYS A 282 -5.11 -6.70 -28.26
C LYS A 282 -4.12 -6.03 -29.23
N ALA A 283 -4.61 -5.11 -30.03
CA ALA A 283 -3.79 -4.41 -31.02
C ALA A 283 -2.77 -3.44 -30.41
N GLN A 284 -3.03 -2.94 -29.17
CA GLN A 284 -2.20 -1.94 -28.48
C GLN A 284 -1.83 -0.72 -29.36
N SER A 285 -2.63 -0.43 -30.38
CA SER A 285 -2.40 0.64 -31.35
C SER A 285 -3.14 1.92 -30.96
N ARG A 286 -2.37 2.96 -30.58
CA ARG A 286 -2.89 4.29 -30.23
C ARG A 286 -3.73 4.90 -31.39
N ALA A 287 -3.29 4.73 -32.63
CA ALA A 287 -4.00 5.26 -33.79
C ALA A 287 -5.35 4.57 -33.98
N LEU A 288 -5.40 3.23 -33.87
CA LEU A 288 -6.61 2.44 -33.96
C LEU A 288 -7.61 2.81 -32.87
N SER A 289 -7.16 2.87 -31.61
CA SER A 289 -7.98 3.27 -30.46
C SER A 289 -8.59 4.66 -30.64
N ARG A 290 -7.79 5.63 -31.09
CA ARG A 290 -8.24 7.00 -31.34
C ARG A 290 -9.23 7.09 -32.50
N PHE A 291 -9.09 6.24 -33.51
CA PHE A 291 -10.03 6.17 -34.63
C PHE A 291 -11.36 5.55 -34.22
N ILE A 292 -11.33 4.37 -33.59
CA ILE A 292 -12.55 3.63 -33.20
C ILE A 292 -13.34 4.41 -32.14
N PHE A 293 -12.67 4.95 -31.13
CA PHE A 293 -13.30 5.68 -30.02
C PHE A 293 -13.31 7.21 -30.22
N LYS A 294 -13.22 7.68 -31.47
CA LYS A 294 -13.29 9.12 -31.80
C LYS A 294 -14.54 9.79 -31.21
N SER A 295 -15.68 9.10 -31.22
CA SER A 295 -16.94 9.62 -30.67
C SER A 295 -16.87 9.96 -29.18
N ILE A 296 -16.10 9.20 -28.39
CA ILE A 296 -15.90 9.49 -26.97
C ILE A 296 -15.17 10.82 -26.82
N ARG A 297 -14.06 11.00 -27.53
CA ARG A 297 -13.28 12.23 -27.51
C ARG A 297 -14.09 13.44 -27.98
N THR A 298 -14.87 13.28 -29.04
CA THR A 298 -15.74 14.36 -29.54
C THR A 298 -16.78 14.77 -28.48
N LYS A 299 -17.40 13.81 -27.78
CA LYS A 299 -18.33 14.09 -26.69
C LYS A 299 -17.64 14.81 -25.51
N MET A 300 -16.36 14.57 -25.28
CA MET A 300 -15.54 15.27 -24.28
C MET A 300 -14.94 16.59 -24.83
N GLY A 301 -15.61 17.26 -25.75
CA GLY A 301 -15.20 18.54 -26.32
C GLY A 301 -14.21 18.46 -27.50
N GLY A 302 -13.63 17.29 -27.78
CA GLY A 302 -12.76 17.06 -28.95
C GLY A 302 -11.35 17.66 -28.88
N HIS A 303 -11.05 18.49 -27.89
CA HIS A 303 -9.79 19.23 -27.77
C HIS A 303 -8.79 18.65 -26.78
N ILE A 304 -9.18 17.65 -25.95
CA ILE A 304 -8.31 17.04 -24.95
C ILE A 304 -7.06 16.44 -25.62
N THR A 305 -5.91 16.96 -25.20
CA THR A 305 -4.58 16.52 -25.63
C THR A 305 -3.88 15.74 -24.53
N TYR A 306 -3.99 16.20 -23.29
CA TYR A 306 -3.33 15.60 -22.15
C TYR A 306 -4.29 15.38 -20.99
N CYS A 307 -4.25 14.18 -20.44
CA CYS A 307 -4.85 13.79 -19.18
C CYS A 307 -3.71 13.55 -18.18
N VAL A 308 -3.76 14.16 -17.02
CA VAL A 308 -2.73 14.02 -15.98
C VAL A 308 -3.36 13.42 -14.73
N SER A 309 -2.72 12.41 -14.15
CA SER A 309 -3.11 11.81 -12.87
C SER A 309 -2.01 12.01 -11.84
N GLY A 310 -2.34 12.54 -10.67
CA GLY A 310 -1.42 12.74 -9.57
C GLY A 310 -2.07 12.63 -8.20
N GLY A 311 -1.27 12.74 -7.14
CA GLY A 311 -1.73 12.69 -5.75
C GLY A 311 -1.84 11.28 -5.15
N ALA A 312 -2.10 10.26 -5.97
CA ALA A 312 -2.07 8.84 -5.61
C ALA A 312 -1.77 8.00 -6.84
N ALA A 313 -1.45 6.71 -6.66
CA ALA A 313 -1.19 5.79 -7.77
C ALA A 313 -2.48 5.51 -8.56
N LEU A 314 -2.39 5.60 -9.89
CA LEU A 314 -3.48 5.17 -10.77
C LEU A 314 -3.47 3.65 -10.89
N ASP A 315 -4.64 3.04 -10.82
CA ASP A 315 -4.76 1.61 -11.01
C ASP A 315 -4.32 1.18 -12.42
N LEU A 316 -3.54 0.10 -12.48
CA LEU A 316 -2.96 -0.43 -13.71
C LEU A 316 -4.02 -0.78 -14.77
N GLU A 317 -5.14 -1.39 -14.35
CA GLU A 317 -6.20 -1.81 -15.27
C GLU A 317 -7.01 -0.61 -15.77
N ILE A 318 -7.23 0.39 -14.90
CA ILE A 318 -7.85 1.67 -15.29
C ILE A 318 -6.98 2.41 -16.30
N GLY A 319 -5.67 2.51 -16.01
CA GLY A 319 -4.70 3.14 -16.93
C GLY A 319 -4.64 2.46 -18.30
N LYS A 320 -4.57 1.12 -18.34
CA LYS A 320 -4.65 0.33 -19.58
C LYS A 320 -5.97 0.51 -20.30
N GLY A 321 -7.08 0.50 -19.57
CA GLY A 321 -8.41 0.66 -20.14
C GLY A 321 -8.60 2.03 -20.76
N LEU A 322 -8.19 3.12 -20.12
CA LEU A 322 -8.23 4.48 -20.67
C LEU A 322 -7.34 4.60 -21.91
N LYS A 323 -6.14 4.02 -21.89
CA LYS A 323 -5.25 3.96 -23.06
C LYS A 323 -5.91 3.22 -24.23
N THR A 324 -6.63 2.13 -23.96
CA THR A 324 -7.42 1.38 -24.95
C THR A 324 -8.55 2.23 -25.54
N LEU A 325 -9.12 3.18 -24.79
CA LEU A 325 -10.09 4.15 -25.27
C LEU A 325 -9.47 5.35 -26.04
N GLY A 326 -8.15 5.38 -26.14
CA GLY A 326 -7.41 6.48 -26.79
C GLY A 326 -7.23 7.72 -25.91
N LEU A 327 -7.44 7.58 -24.59
CA LEU A 327 -7.18 8.60 -23.57
C LEU A 327 -5.87 8.24 -22.85
N ASP A 328 -4.81 8.93 -23.20
CA ASP A 328 -3.50 8.74 -22.61
C ASP A 328 -3.40 9.52 -21.30
N VAL A 329 -3.31 8.80 -20.18
CA VAL A 329 -3.13 9.43 -18.87
C VAL A 329 -1.66 9.42 -18.51
N LEU A 330 -1.12 10.62 -18.27
CA LEU A 330 0.25 10.83 -17.79
C LEU A 330 0.24 10.81 -16.27
N GLU A 331 0.93 9.86 -15.68
CA GLU A 331 1.05 9.75 -14.24
C GLU A 331 2.19 10.61 -13.73
N GLY A 332 1.95 11.37 -12.67
CA GLY A 332 2.95 12.16 -11.95
C GLY A 332 3.03 11.72 -10.50
N TYR A 333 4.25 11.58 -10.00
CA TYR A 333 4.54 11.33 -8.61
C TYR A 333 5.23 12.53 -7.99
N GLY A 334 4.81 12.82 -6.77
CA GLY A 334 5.41 13.88 -5.97
C GLY A 334 4.65 14.16 -4.69
N MET A 335 5.05 15.23 -4.03
CA MET A 335 4.52 15.64 -2.73
C MET A 335 4.65 17.15 -2.57
N THR A 336 3.94 17.72 -1.62
CA THR A 336 3.97 19.18 -1.37
C THR A 336 5.39 19.67 -1.12
N GLU A 337 6.20 18.88 -0.42
CA GLU A 337 7.60 19.13 -0.10
C GLU A 337 8.54 19.15 -1.33
N ALA A 338 8.01 18.82 -2.53
CA ALA A 338 8.77 18.81 -3.79
C ALA A 338 8.16 19.72 -4.89
N ALA A 339 7.24 20.61 -4.58
CA ALA A 339 6.65 21.70 -5.37
C ALA A 339 5.95 21.34 -6.72
N PRO A 340 5.14 20.32 -6.96
CA PRO A 340 5.06 19.06 -6.23
C PRO A 340 5.81 17.90 -6.88
N VAL A 341 6.21 17.99 -8.19
CA VAL A 341 6.56 16.83 -9.04
C VAL A 341 8.02 16.39 -8.84
N ILE A 342 8.21 15.12 -8.58
CA ILE A 342 9.52 14.45 -8.54
C ILE A 342 9.74 13.64 -9.83
N ALA A 343 8.72 12.87 -10.24
CA ALA A 343 8.76 12.04 -11.45
C ALA A 343 7.48 12.25 -12.27
N PHE A 344 7.61 12.12 -13.58
CA PHE A 344 6.50 12.32 -14.49
C PHE A 344 6.60 11.42 -15.73
N THR A 345 5.46 10.90 -16.21
CA THR A 345 5.37 10.09 -17.42
C THR A 345 5.56 10.94 -18.67
N ARG A 346 6.37 10.46 -19.62
CA ARG A 346 6.54 11.09 -20.93
C ARG A 346 5.46 10.63 -21.90
N PRO A 347 4.94 11.49 -22.79
CA PRO A 347 3.84 11.15 -23.71
C PRO A 347 4.15 10.05 -24.72
N ASP A 348 5.43 9.81 -25.00
CA ASP A 348 5.97 8.80 -25.90
C ASP A 348 6.31 7.48 -25.18
N ASP A 349 6.38 7.49 -23.83
CA ASP A 349 6.71 6.32 -23.01
C ASP A 349 5.72 6.14 -21.86
N ILE A 350 4.45 5.93 -22.19
CA ILE A 350 3.36 5.77 -21.21
C ILE A 350 3.32 4.31 -20.76
N ARG A 351 3.65 4.10 -19.48
CA ARG A 351 3.58 2.81 -18.78
C ARG A 351 2.58 2.90 -17.64
N PRO A 352 1.33 2.46 -17.81
CA PRO A 352 0.32 2.54 -16.75
C PRO A 352 0.79 1.86 -15.46
N GLY A 353 0.51 2.51 -14.32
CA GLY A 353 0.97 2.08 -13.00
C GLY A 353 2.43 2.47 -12.68
N CYS A 354 3.06 3.28 -13.54
CA CYS A 354 4.40 3.81 -13.36
C CYS A 354 4.37 5.34 -13.32
N ALA A 355 5.01 5.94 -12.33
CA ALA A 355 5.10 7.40 -12.20
C ALA A 355 6.00 8.09 -13.24
N GLY A 356 6.58 7.32 -14.18
CA GLY A 356 7.52 7.83 -15.17
C GLY A 356 8.94 7.98 -14.62
N LYS A 357 9.72 8.87 -15.21
CA LYS A 357 11.12 9.13 -14.84
C LYS A 357 11.23 10.42 -14.01
N ALA A 358 12.28 10.51 -13.20
CA ALA A 358 12.61 11.75 -12.51
C ALA A 358 12.65 12.95 -13.48
N LEU A 359 12.26 14.12 -13.00
CA LEU A 359 12.41 15.36 -13.76
C LEU A 359 13.90 15.67 -13.98
N PRO A 360 14.30 16.37 -15.06
CA PRO A 360 15.68 16.59 -15.43
C PRO A 360 16.59 17.17 -14.35
N ALA A 361 16.05 18.07 -13.50
CA ALA A 361 16.79 18.69 -12.43
C ALA A 361 16.62 17.98 -11.06
N VAL A 362 16.01 16.79 -11.05
CA VAL A 362 15.73 16.03 -9.83
C VAL A 362 16.54 14.74 -9.83
N GLN A 363 17.33 14.55 -8.81
CA GLN A 363 18.04 13.31 -8.53
C GLN A 363 17.18 12.43 -7.64
N CYS A 364 17.09 11.15 -7.98
CA CYS A 364 16.34 10.15 -7.21
C CYS A 364 17.24 8.97 -6.88
N GLU A 365 17.20 8.50 -5.63
CA GLU A 365 17.90 7.29 -5.21
C GLU A 365 17.05 6.47 -4.24
N LEU A 366 17.33 5.17 -4.17
CA LEU A 366 16.67 4.26 -3.23
C LEU A 366 17.62 3.97 -2.06
N ARG A 367 17.18 4.26 -0.83
CA ARG A 367 17.86 3.86 0.41
C ARG A 367 16.96 2.86 1.14
N ASN A 368 17.37 1.61 1.23
CA ASN A 368 16.58 0.52 1.82
C ASN A 368 15.16 0.37 1.20
N GLY A 369 15.02 0.65 -0.10
CA GLY A 369 13.75 0.60 -0.80
C GLY A 369 12.89 1.87 -0.68
N GLU A 370 13.26 2.81 0.17
CA GLU A 370 12.61 4.12 0.30
C GLU A 370 13.20 5.11 -0.70
N LEU A 371 12.35 5.89 -1.36
CA LEU A 371 12.74 6.88 -2.34
C LEU A 371 13.20 8.18 -1.67
N TYR A 372 14.36 8.66 -2.10
CA TYR A 372 14.91 9.97 -1.73
C TYR A 372 15.01 10.84 -2.98
N ALA A 373 14.73 12.13 -2.84
CA ALA A 373 14.77 13.10 -3.93
C ALA A 373 15.63 14.32 -3.58
N LYS A 374 16.38 14.85 -4.54
CA LYS A 374 17.19 16.06 -4.39
C LYS A 374 17.08 16.91 -5.64
N GLY A 375 16.81 18.19 -5.50
CA GLY A 375 16.68 19.15 -6.60
C GLY A 375 16.29 20.53 -6.11
N ARG A 376 16.29 21.51 -7.04
CA ARG A 376 15.83 22.88 -6.78
C ARG A 376 14.34 22.95 -6.43
N ASN A 377 13.56 21.95 -6.79
CA ASN A 377 12.13 21.82 -6.47
C ASN A 377 11.84 21.42 -5.02
N ILE A 378 12.87 21.07 -4.23
CA ILE A 378 12.68 20.63 -2.84
C ILE A 378 12.46 21.84 -1.93
N MET A 379 11.49 21.74 -1.01
CA MET A 379 11.07 22.78 -0.07
C MET A 379 12.21 23.38 0.71
N GLN A 380 12.00 24.59 1.21
CA GLN A 380 12.91 25.25 2.16
C GLN A 380 12.86 24.60 3.55
N GLY A 381 11.75 23.97 3.91
CA GLY A 381 11.50 23.30 5.19
C GLY A 381 10.06 23.48 5.65
N TYR A 382 9.77 22.97 6.85
CA TYR A 382 8.49 23.19 7.52
C TYR A 382 8.51 24.48 8.35
N TYR A 383 7.49 25.30 8.20
CA TYR A 383 7.34 26.57 8.90
C TYR A 383 7.31 26.35 10.41
N HIS A 384 8.21 27.04 11.13
CA HIS A 384 8.40 26.93 12.59
C HIS A 384 8.64 25.49 13.11
N ARG A 385 9.14 24.56 12.27
CA ARG A 385 9.38 23.15 12.64
C ARG A 385 10.80 22.70 12.21
N PRO A 386 11.87 23.23 12.83
CA PRO A 386 13.23 22.91 12.40
C PRO A 386 13.63 21.45 12.65
N GLU A 387 13.19 20.84 13.76
CA GLU A 387 13.46 19.43 14.06
C GLU A 387 12.80 18.48 13.07
N GLU A 388 11.55 18.76 12.73
CA GLU A 388 10.81 17.96 11.76
C GLU A 388 11.35 18.14 10.34
N THR A 389 11.86 19.35 10.03
CA THR A 389 12.57 19.61 8.78
C THR A 389 13.85 18.77 8.71
N ALA A 390 14.68 18.79 9.77
CA ALA A 390 15.91 18.01 9.83
C ALA A 390 15.67 16.47 9.76
N ALA A 391 14.52 16.02 10.22
CA ALA A 391 14.15 14.60 10.15
C ALA A 391 13.87 14.10 8.72
N VAL A 392 13.47 14.99 7.80
CA VAL A 392 13.12 14.63 6.42
C VAL A 392 14.06 15.23 5.36
N LEU A 393 14.77 16.31 5.69
CA LEU A 393 15.66 17.02 4.77
C LEU A 393 17.08 17.02 5.30
N GLN A 394 17.98 16.24 4.69
CA GLN A 394 19.38 16.09 5.07
C GLN A 394 20.28 16.26 3.84
N ASP A 395 21.27 17.16 3.90
CA ASP A 395 22.22 17.42 2.80
C ASP A 395 21.54 17.71 1.44
N GLY A 396 20.36 18.33 1.48
CA GLY A 396 19.54 18.61 0.32
C GLY A 396 18.75 17.41 -0.22
N TRP A 397 18.83 16.24 0.43
CA TRP A 397 18.01 15.07 0.13
C TRP A 397 16.73 15.06 0.95
N LEU A 398 15.60 15.04 0.26
CA LEU A 398 14.29 14.88 0.86
C LEU A 398 13.98 13.38 0.99
N ARG A 399 13.71 12.96 2.20
CA ARG A 399 13.15 11.64 2.52
C ARG A 399 11.66 11.64 2.23
N THR A 400 11.21 10.90 1.20
CA THR A 400 9.81 10.97 0.76
C THR A 400 8.85 10.17 1.66
N GLY A 401 9.33 9.17 2.37
CA GLY A 401 8.50 8.23 3.11
C GLY A 401 7.78 7.21 2.21
N ASP A 402 8.05 7.20 0.91
CA ASP A 402 7.42 6.30 -0.05
C ASP A 402 8.41 5.21 -0.48
N LEU A 403 7.95 3.98 -0.53
CA LEU A 403 8.71 2.85 -1.08
C LEU A 403 8.56 2.81 -2.59
N ALA A 404 9.65 2.55 -3.29
CA ALA A 404 9.66 2.53 -4.74
C ALA A 404 10.62 1.48 -5.33
N THR A 405 10.47 1.26 -6.63
CA THR A 405 11.45 0.56 -7.47
C THR A 405 11.83 1.46 -8.63
N ILE A 406 13.10 1.41 -9.04
CA ILE A 406 13.59 2.12 -10.23
C ILE A 406 14.10 1.04 -11.19
N ASP A 407 13.56 1.01 -12.40
CA ASP A 407 13.99 0.07 -13.43
C ASP A 407 15.31 0.51 -14.12
N LYS A 408 15.79 -0.31 -15.05
CA LYS A 408 17.04 -0.03 -15.79
C LYS A 408 16.96 1.23 -16.65
N ASP A 409 15.78 1.61 -17.07
CA ASP A 409 15.52 2.76 -17.92
C ASP A 409 15.25 4.04 -17.08
N GLY A 410 15.27 3.93 -15.75
CA GLY A 410 15.04 5.02 -14.80
C GLY A 410 13.57 5.28 -14.49
N HIS A 411 12.65 4.36 -14.80
CA HIS A 411 11.24 4.51 -14.44
C HIS A 411 11.01 4.17 -12.98
N ILE A 412 10.27 5.04 -12.32
CA ILE A 412 9.94 4.95 -10.89
C ILE A 412 8.53 4.38 -10.74
N THR A 413 8.42 3.31 -9.98
CA THR A 413 7.13 2.74 -9.59
C THR A 413 7.01 2.80 -8.07
N ILE A 414 5.99 3.47 -7.57
CA ILE A 414 5.70 3.57 -6.14
C ILE A 414 5.03 2.27 -5.70
N THR A 415 5.57 1.63 -4.66
CA THR A 415 5.10 0.32 -4.17
C THR A 415 4.37 0.40 -2.83
N GLY A 416 4.42 1.54 -2.15
CA GLY A 416 3.72 1.76 -0.88
C GLY A 416 4.30 2.93 -0.10
N ARG A 417 3.78 3.14 1.13
CA ARG A 417 4.32 4.12 2.08
C ARG A 417 4.94 3.43 3.28
N THR A 418 6.12 3.88 3.68
CA THR A 418 6.85 3.31 4.83
C THR A 418 6.00 3.30 6.10
N LYS A 419 5.24 4.37 6.35
CA LYS A 419 4.37 4.51 7.54
C LYS A 419 3.00 3.81 7.42
N GLU A 420 2.58 3.43 6.21
CA GLU A 420 1.29 2.77 5.97
C GLU A 420 1.45 1.26 5.82
N ILE A 421 2.67 0.75 5.67
CA ILE A 421 2.93 -0.69 5.63
C ILE A 421 2.57 -1.30 6.98
N ILE A 422 1.69 -2.28 6.94
CA ILE A 422 1.37 -3.11 8.10
C ILE A 422 2.49 -4.15 8.23
N VAL A 423 3.22 -4.08 9.34
CA VAL A 423 4.24 -5.07 9.68
C VAL A 423 3.59 -6.08 10.61
N LEU A 424 3.37 -7.28 10.11
CA LEU A 424 2.83 -8.39 10.91
C LEU A 424 3.90 -8.96 11.84
N SER A 425 3.53 -9.63 12.92
CA SER A 425 4.45 -10.26 13.90
C SER A 425 5.42 -11.24 13.25
N ASN A 426 5.03 -11.88 12.14
CA ASN A 426 5.91 -12.74 11.36
C ASN A 426 6.91 -11.97 10.46
N GLY A 427 7.07 -10.66 10.66
CA GLY A 427 8.00 -9.79 9.94
C GLY A 427 7.61 -9.54 8.47
N LYS A 428 6.41 -9.93 8.02
CA LYS A 428 5.95 -9.67 6.66
C LYS A 428 5.32 -8.30 6.56
N ASN A 429 5.74 -7.58 5.53
CA ASN A 429 5.20 -6.28 5.18
C ASN A 429 3.99 -6.45 4.27
N VAL A 430 2.87 -5.89 4.67
CA VAL A 430 1.62 -5.86 3.90
C VAL A 430 1.32 -4.42 3.50
N ASN A 431 1.16 -4.19 2.20
CA ASN A 431 0.67 -2.91 1.71
C ASN A 431 -0.88 -2.93 1.74
N PRO A 432 -1.53 -2.19 2.64
CA PRO A 432 -2.98 -2.22 2.75
C PRO A 432 -3.67 -1.72 1.49
N ALA A 433 -3.10 -0.76 0.76
CA ALA A 433 -3.69 -0.24 -0.47
C ALA A 433 -3.83 -1.31 -1.58
N GLU A 434 -2.92 -2.30 -1.64
CA GLU A 434 -3.04 -3.45 -2.55
C GLU A 434 -4.26 -4.32 -2.20
N LEU A 435 -4.48 -4.52 -0.91
CA LEU A 435 -5.58 -5.36 -0.42
C LEU A 435 -6.92 -4.67 -0.61
N GLU A 436 -6.99 -3.39 -0.24
CA GLU A 436 -8.16 -2.53 -0.41
C GLU A 436 -8.62 -2.51 -1.86
N TYR A 437 -7.69 -2.30 -2.76
CA TYR A 437 -7.98 -2.34 -4.19
C TYR A 437 -8.57 -3.69 -4.64
N ARG A 438 -8.05 -4.81 -4.13
CA ARG A 438 -8.59 -6.14 -4.47
C ARG A 438 -9.99 -6.37 -3.89
N LEU A 439 -10.27 -5.85 -2.70
CA LEU A 439 -11.60 -5.88 -2.08
C LEU A 439 -12.60 -5.01 -2.84
N GLU A 440 -12.18 -3.84 -3.31
CA GLU A 440 -13.03 -2.95 -4.14
C GLU A 440 -13.36 -3.51 -5.53
N LYS A 441 -12.70 -4.59 -5.97
CA LYS A 441 -13.09 -5.31 -7.21
C LYS A 441 -14.45 -5.99 -7.14
N PHE A 442 -14.94 -6.28 -5.95
CA PHE A 442 -16.30 -6.78 -5.72
C PHE A 442 -17.31 -5.64 -5.82
N THR A 443 -17.38 -5.02 -7.01
CA THR A 443 -18.07 -3.75 -7.27
C THR A 443 -19.59 -3.80 -7.09
N GLU A 444 -20.19 -4.98 -7.06
CA GLU A 444 -21.61 -5.17 -6.76
C GLU A 444 -21.89 -5.05 -5.27
N GLN A 445 -20.97 -5.55 -4.42
CA GLN A 445 -21.12 -5.60 -2.98
C GLN A 445 -20.44 -4.41 -2.29
N VAL A 446 -19.23 -4.06 -2.71
CA VAL A 446 -18.33 -3.11 -2.02
C VAL A 446 -18.26 -1.79 -2.78
N LYS A 447 -18.55 -0.69 -2.07
CA LYS A 447 -18.36 0.68 -2.55
C LYS A 447 -16.94 1.17 -2.25
N GLU A 448 -16.49 0.99 -1.01
CA GLU A 448 -15.15 1.37 -0.54
C GLU A 448 -14.62 0.33 0.45
N ALA A 449 -13.31 0.19 0.51
CA ALA A 449 -12.63 -0.71 1.45
C ALA A 449 -11.44 0.00 2.12
N ALA A 450 -11.18 -0.36 3.38
CA ALA A 450 -9.95 -0.02 4.09
C ALA A 450 -9.45 -1.24 4.86
N VAL A 451 -8.14 -1.42 4.94
CA VAL A 451 -7.51 -2.53 5.67
C VAL A 451 -6.59 -2.00 6.76
N LEU A 452 -6.77 -2.50 7.96
CA LEU A 452 -6.04 -2.11 9.16
C LEU A 452 -5.46 -3.34 9.88
N PRO A 453 -4.39 -3.17 10.67
CA PRO A 453 -3.96 -4.20 11.58
C PRO A 453 -4.96 -4.31 12.76
N ASP A 454 -5.26 -5.54 13.15
CA ASP A 454 -6.02 -5.90 14.36
C ASP A 454 -5.22 -6.98 15.10
N GLY A 455 -4.33 -6.55 15.99
CA GLY A 455 -3.28 -7.41 16.54
C GLY A 455 -2.41 -7.99 15.41
N ASP A 456 -2.30 -9.31 15.35
CA ASP A 456 -1.55 -10.04 14.31
C ASP A 456 -2.38 -10.36 13.07
N LYS A 457 -3.62 -9.90 13.01
CA LYS A 457 -4.56 -10.14 11.93
C LYS A 457 -4.79 -8.87 11.11
N LEU A 458 -5.36 -9.02 9.93
CA LEU A 458 -5.82 -7.93 9.10
C LEU A 458 -7.35 -7.83 9.22
N CYS A 459 -7.84 -6.62 9.49
CA CYS A 459 -9.25 -6.29 9.53
C CYS A 459 -9.60 -5.43 8.30
N ALA A 460 -10.71 -5.74 7.62
CA ALA A 460 -11.27 -4.88 6.60
C ALA A 460 -12.44 -4.05 7.15
N ILE A 461 -12.45 -2.77 6.86
CA ILE A 461 -13.63 -1.93 6.96
C ILE A 461 -14.22 -1.86 5.56
N LEU A 462 -15.42 -2.39 5.35
CA LEU A 462 -16.12 -2.37 4.07
C LEU A 462 -17.34 -1.44 4.13
N VAL A 463 -17.44 -0.59 3.11
CA VAL A 463 -18.64 0.22 2.86
C VAL A 463 -19.45 -0.51 1.78
N PRO A 464 -20.63 -1.03 2.09
CA PRO A 464 -21.42 -1.75 1.10
C PRO A 464 -22.05 -0.82 0.06
N GLN A 465 -22.33 -1.35 -1.13
CA GLN A 465 -23.13 -0.67 -2.14
C GLN A 465 -24.56 -0.51 -1.65
N LYS A 466 -25.14 0.68 -1.82
CA LYS A 466 -26.49 1.00 -1.34
C LYS A 466 -27.57 0.06 -1.87
N GLU A 467 -27.48 -0.30 -3.16
CA GLU A 467 -28.39 -1.24 -3.82
C GLU A 467 -28.29 -2.64 -3.26
N TRP A 468 -27.06 -3.10 -3.00
CA TRP A 468 -26.80 -4.42 -2.44
C TRP A 468 -27.22 -4.50 -0.95
N ALA A 469 -27.00 -3.43 -0.18
CA ALA A 469 -27.38 -3.36 1.24
C ALA A 469 -28.89 -3.23 1.50
N LYS A 470 -29.67 -2.82 0.49
CA LYS A 470 -31.10 -2.53 0.63
C LYS A 470 -31.87 -3.74 1.12
N GLY A 471 -32.59 -3.57 2.24
CA GLY A 471 -33.48 -4.59 2.83
C GLY A 471 -32.77 -5.62 3.69
N LYS A 472 -31.49 -5.45 3.98
CA LYS A 472 -30.67 -6.30 4.86
C LYS A 472 -30.30 -5.53 6.13
N ASP A 473 -30.35 -6.17 7.26
CA ASP A 473 -29.80 -5.61 8.51
C ASP A 473 -28.25 -5.73 8.55
N ASP A 474 -27.62 -5.12 9.55
CA ASP A 474 -26.17 -5.06 9.66
C ASP A 474 -25.54 -6.44 9.83
N ALA A 475 -26.19 -7.33 10.56
CA ALA A 475 -25.69 -8.70 10.76
C ALA A 475 -25.76 -9.52 9.48
N GLU A 476 -26.86 -9.42 8.73
CA GLU A 476 -27.00 -10.07 7.42
C GLU A 476 -25.99 -9.50 6.40
N GLN A 477 -25.76 -8.17 6.43
CA GLN A 477 -24.77 -7.56 5.55
C GLN A 477 -23.36 -8.04 5.88
N GLU A 478 -22.98 -8.10 7.16
CA GLU A 478 -21.67 -8.58 7.59
C GLU A 478 -21.46 -10.03 7.16
N GLU A 479 -22.43 -10.90 7.40
CA GLU A 479 -22.33 -12.32 7.05
C GLU A 479 -22.20 -12.53 5.55
N ARG A 480 -23.03 -11.87 4.75
CA ARG A 480 -22.96 -11.95 3.31
C ARG A 480 -21.69 -11.34 2.72
N LEU A 481 -21.16 -10.25 3.29
CA LEU A 481 -19.86 -9.72 2.86
C LEU A 481 -18.71 -10.67 3.20
N LYS A 482 -18.79 -11.40 4.32
CA LYS A 482 -17.82 -12.48 4.60
C LYS A 482 -17.87 -13.56 3.53
N GLU A 483 -19.07 -14.00 3.13
CA GLU A 483 -19.25 -15.05 2.13
C GLU A 483 -18.94 -14.59 0.70
N GLU A 484 -19.52 -13.46 0.28
CA GLU A 484 -19.48 -13.01 -1.10
C GLU A 484 -18.18 -12.25 -1.45
N VAL A 485 -17.48 -11.70 -0.45
CA VAL A 485 -16.30 -10.86 -0.66
C VAL A 485 -15.05 -11.44 0.00
N LEU A 486 -15.06 -11.64 1.34
CA LEU A 486 -13.84 -12.04 2.05
C LEU A 486 -13.39 -13.46 1.72
N GLN A 487 -14.28 -14.42 1.68
CA GLN A 487 -13.91 -15.81 1.35
C GLN A 487 -13.31 -15.92 -0.06
N PRO A 488 -13.94 -15.41 -1.14
CA PRO A 488 -13.33 -15.40 -2.46
C PRO A 488 -12.01 -14.64 -2.50
N TYR A 489 -11.92 -13.49 -1.82
CA TYR A 489 -10.68 -12.73 -1.72
C TYR A 489 -9.56 -13.57 -1.06
N ASN A 490 -9.84 -14.16 0.11
CA ASN A 490 -8.88 -14.95 0.88
C ASN A 490 -8.37 -16.20 0.14
N GLN A 491 -9.15 -16.75 -0.80
CA GLN A 491 -8.71 -17.85 -1.66
C GLN A 491 -7.68 -17.42 -2.72
N THR A 492 -7.62 -16.13 -3.06
CA THR A 492 -6.75 -15.60 -4.12
C THR A 492 -5.43 -15.00 -3.63
N VAL A 493 -5.26 -14.86 -2.32
CA VAL A 493 -4.10 -14.19 -1.71
C VAL A 493 -3.20 -15.14 -0.92
N GLU A 494 -1.95 -14.71 -0.68
CA GLU A 494 -1.06 -15.46 0.20
C GLU A 494 -1.57 -15.43 1.65
N PRO A 495 -1.28 -16.48 2.45
CA PRO A 495 -1.83 -16.63 3.81
C PRO A 495 -1.67 -15.40 4.71
N TYR A 496 -0.56 -14.68 4.59
CA TYR A 496 -0.28 -13.48 5.40
C TYR A 496 -1.00 -12.22 4.92
N LYS A 497 -1.68 -12.27 3.77
CA LYS A 497 -2.52 -11.20 3.23
C LYS A 497 -4.01 -11.48 3.43
N LYS A 498 -4.37 -12.61 4.04
CA LYS A 498 -5.75 -12.93 4.35
C LYS A 498 -6.32 -11.92 5.33
N VAL A 499 -7.51 -11.43 5.04
CA VAL A 499 -8.29 -10.58 5.94
C VAL A 499 -9.14 -11.47 6.82
N MET A 500 -8.95 -11.38 8.13
CA MET A 500 -9.51 -12.31 9.09
C MET A 500 -10.70 -11.72 9.85
N SER A 501 -10.89 -10.42 9.84
CA SER A 501 -12.02 -9.74 10.46
C SER A 501 -12.62 -8.69 9.54
N LEU A 502 -13.91 -8.42 9.69
CA LEU A 502 -14.69 -7.47 8.90
C LEU A 502 -15.47 -6.54 9.79
N PHE A 503 -15.48 -5.27 9.44
CA PHE A 503 -16.36 -4.26 10.00
C PHE A 503 -17.15 -3.57 8.87
N VAL A 504 -18.49 -3.57 9.00
CA VAL A 504 -19.38 -2.90 8.04
C VAL A 504 -19.56 -1.44 8.45
N TYR A 505 -19.27 -0.51 7.55
CA TYR A 505 -19.40 0.92 7.79
C TYR A 505 -20.37 1.55 6.78
N HIS A 506 -21.36 2.30 7.26
CA HIS A 506 -22.44 2.88 6.44
C HIS A 506 -22.19 4.30 5.97
N GLY A 507 -21.07 4.91 6.39
CA GLY A 507 -20.64 6.23 5.95
C GLY A 507 -19.63 6.17 4.79
N ASP A 508 -19.22 7.32 4.32
CA ASP A 508 -18.05 7.42 3.44
C ASP A 508 -16.77 7.32 4.31
N LEU A 509 -15.77 6.57 3.84
CA LEU A 509 -14.50 6.49 4.56
C LEU A 509 -13.82 7.86 4.62
N PRO A 510 -13.16 8.21 5.74
CA PRO A 510 -12.52 9.50 5.89
C PRO A 510 -11.39 9.67 4.86
N ARG A 511 -11.57 10.58 3.93
CA ARG A 511 -10.61 10.89 2.87
C ARG A 511 -10.28 12.38 2.84
N THR A 512 -9.11 12.69 2.33
CA THR A 512 -8.76 14.07 1.94
C THR A 512 -9.50 14.44 0.65
N LYS A 513 -9.52 15.72 0.28
CA LYS A 513 -10.11 16.17 -0.98
C LYS A 513 -9.39 15.67 -2.24
N LEU A 514 -8.14 15.27 -2.12
CA LEU A 514 -7.40 14.53 -3.14
C LEU A 514 -7.68 13.03 -3.07
N ASP A 515 -8.76 12.64 -2.39
CA ASP A 515 -9.25 11.26 -2.26
C ASP A 515 -8.30 10.30 -1.52
N LYS A 516 -7.35 10.83 -0.74
CA LYS A 516 -6.42 10.03 0.03
C LYS A 516 -7.05 9.61 1.35
N LEU A 517 -7.05 8.32 1.64
CA LEU A 517 -7.59 7.74 2.86
C LEU A 517 -6.84 8.27 4.11
N GLN A 518 -7.60 8.77 5.09
CA GLN A 518 -7.07 9.24 6.36
C GLN A 518 -7.03 8.10 7.38
N ARG A 519 -6.02 7.22 7.27
CA ARG A 519 -5.93 5.98 8.05
C ARG A 519 -5.92 6.20 9.56
N PHE A 520 -5.37 7.31 10.04
CA PHE A 520 -5.36 7.63 11.47
C PHE A 520 -6.77 7.78 12.07
N LYS A 521 -7.76 8.17 11.25
CA LYS A 521 -9.17 8.27 11.67
C LYS A 521 -9.89 6.91 11.64
N LEU A 522 -9.37 5.93 10.92
CA LEU A 522 -10.01 4.61 10.81
C LEU A 522 -9.92 3.80 12.09
N ALA A 523 -8.83 3.93 12.84
CA ALA A 523 -8.66 3.24 14.13
C ALA A 523 -9.74 3.65 15.15
N SER A 524 -10.11 4.94 15.17
CA SER A 524 -11.20 5.42 16.02
C SER A 524 -12.59 4.92 15.55
N LEU A 525 -12.78 4.69 14.27
CA LEU A 525 -14.02 4.08 13.74
C LEU A 525 -14.16 2.63 14.21
N LEU A 526 -13.08 1.85 14.20
CA LEU A 526 -13.08 0.49 14.75
C LEU A 526 -13.40 0.49 16.25
N GLN A 527 -12.79 1.39 17.02
CA GLN A 527 -13.06 1.51 18.46
C GLN A 527 -14.49 1.96 18.77
N ALA A 528 -15.05 2.87 17.98
CA ALA A 528 -16.44 3.33 18.11
C ALA A 528 -17.45 2.24 17.69
N GLY A 529 -17.08 1.36 16.77
CA GLY A 529 -17.92 0.27 16.27
C GLY A 529 -17.93 -1.00 17.12
N VAL A 530 -17.05 -1.10 18.14
CA VAL A 530 -17.03 -2.23 19.11
C VAL A 530 -18.34 -2.32 19.96
N HIS A 531 -19.20 -1.33 19.86
CA HIS A 531 -20.59 -1.46 20.31
C HIS A 531 -21.51 -2.02 19.20
N SER A 532 -21.09 -3.13 18.57
CA SER A 532 -21.99 -3.94 17.76
C SER A 532 -23.16 -4.36 18.65
N ALA A 533 -24.38 -4.17 18.15
CA ALA A 533 -25.59 -4.68 18.81
C ALA A 533 -25.36 -6.14 19.23
N PRO A 534 -25.86 -6.60 20.37
CA PRO A 534 -25.69 -7.97 20.81
C PRO A 534 -26.19 -8.87 19.68
N LYS A 535 -25.23 -9.66 19.12
CA LYS A 535 -25.57 -10.63 18.05
C LYS A 535 -26.66 -11.54 18.60
N PRO A 536 -27.70 -11.83 17.80
CA PRO A 536 -28.79 -12.69 18.25
C PRO A 536 -28.22 -13.99 18.79
N GLN A 537 -28.64 -14.37 20.02
CA GLN A 537 -28.32 -15.69 20.55
C GLN A 537 -29.06 -16.72 19.70
N LEU A 538 -28.37 -17.27 18.69
CA LEU A 538 -28.86 -18.43 17.98
C LEU A 538 -28.88 -19.61 18.95
N MET A 539 -29.97 -20.36 18.97
CA MET A 539 -30.07 -21.57 19.76
C MET A 539 -28.96 -22.54 19.34
N GLU A 540 -28.16 -22.96 20.31
CA GLU A 540 -27.13 -23.98 20.03
C GLU A 540 -27.76 -25.27 19.49
N PRO A 541 -27.18 -25.89 18.45
CA PRO A 541 -27.60 -27.19 18.00
C PRO A 541 -27.51 -28.21 19.15
N THR A 542 -28.54 -29.04 19.32
CA THR A 542 -28.66 -29.98 20.44
C THR A 542 -28.09 -31.37 20.14
N PHE A 543 -27.59 -31.62 18.92
CA PHE A 543 -27.07 -32.91 18.53
C PHE A 543 -25.61 -33.11 19.01
N GLU A 544 -25.27 -34.34 19.27
CA GLU A 544 -24.03 -34.76 19.94
C GLU A 544 -22.77 -34.40 19.14
N GLU A 545 -22.82 -34.50 17.81
CA GLU A 545 -21.71 -34.19 16.92
C GLU A 545 -21.26 -32.73 17.05
N TYR A 546 -22.22 -31.81 17.09
CA TYR A 546 -21.92 -30.38 17.31
C TYR A 546 -21.25 -30.18 18.68
N ARG A 547 -21.76 -30.83 19.73
CA ARG A 547 -21.20 -30.75 21.07
C ARG A 547 -19.76 -31.23 21.13
N LEU A 548 -19.45 -32.34 20.48
CA LEU A 548 -18.10 -32.93 20.45
C LEU A 548 -17.14 -32.08 19.63
N ILE A 549 -17.56 -31.59 18.46
CA ILE A 549 -16.75 -30.68 17.61
C ILE A 549 -16.49 -29.36 18.36
N LYS A 550 -17.52 -28.80 18.99
CA LYS A 550 -17.40 -27.60 19.83
C LYS A 550 -16.37 -27.80 20.96
N GLN A 551 -16.45 -28.88 21.72
CA GLN A 551 -15.51 -29.19 22.79
C GLN A 551 -14.07 -29.34 22.29
N TYR A 552 -13.89 -30.02 21.13
CA TYR A 552 -12.59 -30.16 20.50
C TYR A 552 -12.01 -28.76 20.14
N ILE A 553 -12.78 -27.91 19.44
CA ILE A 553 -12.33 -26.59 19.00
C ILE A 553 -11.99 -25.68 20.17
N LEU A 554 -12.87 -25.61 21.20
CA LEU A 554 -12.65 -24.80 22.40
C LEU A 554 -11.34 -25.18 23.11
N ARG A 555 -11.07 -26.50 23.22
CA ARG A 555 -9.85 -27.01 23.87
C ARG A 555 -8.60 -26.69 23.02
N GLU A 556 -8.64 -26.96 21.72
CA GLU A 556 -7.47 -26.83 20.84
C GLU A 556 -7.07 -25.37 20.63
N LYS A 557 -8.04 -24.49 20.59
CA LYS A 557 -7.82 -23.05 20.37
C LYS A 557 -7.79 -22.22 21.65
N HIS A 558 -7.95 -22.87 22.83
CA HIS A 558 -8.02 -22.18 24.14
C HIS A 558 -9.05 -21.04 24.19
N LEU A 559 -10.22 -21.27 23.58
CA LEU A 559 -11.31 -20.31 23.54
C LEU A 559 -12.29 -20.57 24.69
N ASP A 560 -12.84 -19.48 25.24
CA ASP A 560 -13.88 -19.57 26.30
C ASP A 560 -15.27 -19.84 25.72
N GLU A 561 -15.54 -19.39 24.48
CA GLU A 561 -16.83 -19.51 23.82
C GLU A 561 -16.67 -19.80 22.31
N LEU A 562 -17.60 -20.57 21.75
CA LEU A 562 -17.72 -20.85 20.31
C LEU A 562 -19.18 -20.77 19.93
N ARG A 563 -19.48 -20.03 18.85
CA ARG A 563 -20.84 -19.83 18.35
C ARG A 563 -21.15 -20.83 17.23
N PRO A 564 -22.43 -21.21 17.07
CA PRO A 564 -22.85 -22.11 16.00
C PRO A 564 -22.48 -21.64 14.59
N THR A 565 -22.46 -20.34 14.39
CA THR A 565 -22.18 -19.68 13.10
C THR A 565 -20.70 -19.33 12.90
N ASP A 566 -19.81 -19.63 13.83
CA ASP A 566 -18.39 -19.32 13.66
C ASP A 566 -17.78 -20.14 12.53
N ASN A 567 -17.01 -19.47 11.67
CA ASN A 567 -16.28 -20.06 10.57
C ASN A 567 -14.87 -20.46 11.02
N LEU A 568 -14.40 -21.64 10.60
CA LEU A 568 -13.11 -22.16 11.02
C LEU A 568 -11.93 -21.25 10.64
N GLU A 569 -11.94 -20.65 9.45
CA GLU A 569 -10.84 -19.77 8.99
C GLU A 569 -10.98 -18.35 9.52
N THR A 570 -12.16 -17.72 9.35
CA THR A 570 -12.32 -16.28 9.57
C THR A 570 -12.62 -15.90 11.02
N ASP A 571 -13.38 -16.70 11.74
CA ASP A 571 -13.75 -16.40 13.12
C ASP A 571 -12.83 -17.12 14.13
N LEU A 572 -12.45 -18.38 13.85
CA LEU A 572 -11.67 -19.23 14.74
C LEU A 572 -10.16 -19.29 14.39
N ALA A 573 -9.76 -18.64 13.30
CA ALA A 573 -8.37 -18.53 12.84
C ALA A 573 -7.62 -19.88 12.74
N PHE A 574 -8.28 -20.89 12.17
CA PHE A 574 -7.66 -22.19 11.92
C PHE A 574 -6.53 -22.07 10.91
N ASP A 575 -5.35 -22.57 11.27
CA ASP A 575 -4.23 -22.71 10.34
C ASP A 575 -4.20 -24.09 9.68
N SER A 576 -3.17 -24.36 8.85
CA SER A 576 -3.05 -25.66 8.17
C SER A 576 -2.84 -26.82 9.13
N LEU A 577 -2.27 -26.59 10.31
CA LEU A 577 -2.05 -27.62 11.32
C LEU A 577 -3.33 -27.89 12.12
N ASP A 578 -4.05 -26.84 12.48
CA ASP A 578 -5.35 -26.93 13.14
C ASP A 578 -6.35 -27.75 12.29
N ASN A 579 -6.37 -27.50 10.97
CA ASN A 579 -7.23 -28.23 10.03
C ASN A 579 -6.87 -29.72 9.94
N VAL A 580 -5.57 -30.06 10.01
CA VAL A 580 -5.14 -31.47 10.06
C VAL A 580 -5.53 -32.13 11.39
N GLY A 581 -5.40 -31.39 12.50
CA GLY A 581 -5.85 -31.82 13.81
C GLY A 581 -7.35 -32.10 13.81
N LEU A 582 -8.15 -31.19 13.29
CA LEU A 582 -9.60 -31.36 13.18
C LEU A 582 -9.96 -32.54 12.24
N GLN A 583 -9.28 -32.69 11.11
CA GLN A 583 -9.46 -33.84 10.20
C GLN A 583 -9.21 -35.15 10.94
N GLY A 584 -8.10 -35.29 11.68
CA GLY A 584 -7.79 -36.45 12.49
C GLY A 584 -8.84 -36.71 13.56
N PHE A 585 -9.32 -35.65 14.23
CA PHE A 585 -10.40 -35.77 15.22
C PHE A 585 -11.70 -36.28 14.57
N LEU A 586 -12.10 -35.73 13.41
CA LEU A 586 -13.32 -36.15 12.71
C LEU A 586 -13.23 -37.62 12.25
N GLN A 587 -12.07 -38.04 11.76
CA GLN A 587 -11.83 -39.40 11.34
C GLN A 587 -11.88 -40.39 12.52
N ASN A 588 -11.20 -40.05 13.62
CA ASN A 588 -11.12 -40.97 14.77
C ASN A 588 -12.44 -41.01 15.55
N THR A 589 -13.12 -39.88 15.69
CA THR A 589 -14.36 -39.78 16.50
C THR A 589 -15.59 -40.24 15.71
N PHE A 590 -15.67 -39.87 14.42
CA PHE A 590 -16.88 -40.08 13.63
C PHE A 590 -16.68 -41.02 12.43
N GLY A 591 -15.44 -41.50 12.22
CA GLY A 591 -15.10 -42.39 11.09
C GLY A 591 -15.20 -41.68 9.73
N LEU A 592 -15.08 -40.35 9.72
CA LEU A 592 -15.30 -39.52 8.53
C LEU A 592 -13.96 -38.93 8.06
N ASP A 593 -13.50 -39.32 6.88
CA ASP A 593 -12.27 -38.81 6.27
C ASP A 593 -12.60 -37.67 5.32
N LEU A 594 -12.62 -36.44 5.91
CA LEU A 594 -12.82 -35.19 5.17
C LEU A 594 -11.47 -34.58 4.84
N THR A 595 -11.21 -34.25 3.57
CA THR A 595 -10.01 -33.48 3.21
C THR A 595 -10.10 -32.03 3.70
N VAL A 596 -8.94 -31.38 3.88
CA VAL A 596 -8.88 -29.96 4.31
C VAL A 596 -9.65 -29.06 3.36
N GLU A 597 -9.60 -29.33 2.04
CA GLU A 597 -10.39 -28.62 1.04
C GLU A 597 -11.90 -28.86 1.18
N ALA A 598 -12.29 -30.07 1.58
CA ALA A 598 -13.70 -30.36 1.83
C ALA A 598 -14.20 -29.67 3.09
N MET A 599 -13.38 -29.59 4.16
CA MET A 599 -13.72 -28.84 5.38
C MET A 599 -13.85 -27.34 5.11
N GLY A 600 -13.02 -26.77 4.25
CA GLY A 600 -13.09 -25.34 3.84
C GLY A 600 -14.34 -24.96 3.05
N ARG A 601 -15.22 -25.92 2.69
CA ARG A 601 -16.50 -25.67 2.03
C ARG A 601 -17.63 -25.40 3.01
N PHE A 602 -17.48 -25.76 4.27
CA PHE A 602 -18.49 -25.51 5.29
C PHE A 602 -18.36 -24.06 5.76
N ARG A 603 -19.51 -23.35 5.78
CA ARG A 603 -19.58 -21.93 6.13
C ARG A 603 -19.41 -21.73 7.64
N HIS A 604 -20.01 -22.66 8.43
CA HIS A 604 -20.08 -22.58 9.87
C HIS A 604 -19.78 -23.92 10.52
N VAL A 605 -19.37 -23.86 11.79
CA VAL A 605 -19.18 -25.07 12.60
C VAL A 605 -20.45 -25.93 12.61
N THR A 606 -21.64 -25.33 12.59
CA THR A 606 -22.91 -26.06 12.52
C THR A 606 -23.05 -26.87 11.23
N GLU A 607 -22.74 -26.30 10.07
CA GLU A 607 -22.80 -27.02 8.79
C GLU A 607 -21.82 -28.20 8.74
N LEU A 608 -20.62 -28.01 9.29
CA LEU A 608 -19.66 -29.11 9.45
C LEU A 608 -20.23 -30.20 10.35
N ALA A 609 -20.81 -29.82 11.50
CA ALA A 609 -21.38 -30.75 12.45
C ALA A 609 -22.61 -31.48 11.87
N GLU A 610 -23.47 -30.83 11.12
CA GLU A 610 -24.59 -31.45 10.39
C GLU A 610 -24.13 -32.44 9.33
N HIS A 611 -23.07 -32.06 8.59
CA HIS A 611 -22.47 -32.98 7.63
C HIS A 611 -21.93 -34.25 8.35
N VAL A 612 -21.23 -34.04 9.46
CA VAL A 612 -20.73 -35.17 10.29
C VAL A 612 -21.89 -36.00 10.80
N ALA A 613 -22.97 -35.42 11.30
CA ALA A 613 -24.15 -36.12 11.78
C ALA A 613 -24.79 -37.02 10.71
N ASN A 614 -24.82 -36.53 9.45
CA ASN A 614 -25.43 -37.23 8.31
C ASN A 614 -24.56 -38.36 7.73
N PHE A 615 -23.23 -38.26 7.81
CA PHE A 615 -22.31 -39.13 7.09
C PHE A 615 -21.35 -39.91 8.01
N LYS A 616 -21.43 -39.76 9.34
CA LYS A 616 -20.60 -40.50 10.30
C LYS A 616 -20.81 -42.04 10.18
N THR A 617 -19.74 -42.76 10.34
CA THR A 617 -19.77 -44.23 10.35
C THR A 617 -19.58 -44.82 11.76
N GLN A 618 -19.13 -44.04 12.72
CA GLN A 618 -18.93 -44.38 14.14
C GLN A 618 -19.12 -43.13 15.00
N MET A 619 -19.17 -43.33 16.31
CA MET A 619 -19.22 -42.21 17.25
C MET A 619 -18.47 -42.65 18.53
N GLU A 620 -17.20 -42.23 18.58
CA GLU A 620 -16.35 -42.42 19.75
C GLU A 620 -15.61 -41.15 20.09
N MET A 621 -15.46 -40.83 21.38
CA MET A 621 -14.73 -39.68 21.85
C MET A 621 -13.23 -40.00 21.84
N ALA A 622 -12.51 -39.59 20.81
CA ALA A 622 -11.05 -39.75 20.71
C ALA A 622 -10.34 -38.42 20.64
N GLU A 623 -9.24 -38.27 21.37
CA GLU A 623 -8.26 -37.23 21.11
C GLU A 623 -7.62 -37.43 19.75
N VAL A 624 -7.05 -36.32 19.12
CA VAL A 624 -6.26 -36.50 17.88
C VAL A 624 -5.12 -37.44 18.17
N ASP A 625 -5.22 -38.63 17.64
CA ASP A 625 -4.23 -39.66 17.85
C ASP A 625 -3.08 -39.49 16.85
N TRP A 626 -2.15 -38.57 17.24
CA TRP A 626 -0.89 -38.38 16.48
C TRP A 626 -0.11 -39.71 16.37
N HIS A 627 -0.27 -40.59 17.36
CA HIS A 627 0.34 -41.90 17.35
C HIS A 627 -0.13 -42.73 16.16
N SER A 628 -1.45 -42.84 15.96
CA SER A 628 -2.02 -43.53 14.80
C SER A 628 -1.56 -42.90 13.47
N ILE A 629 -1.63 -41.60 13.34
CA ILE A 629 -1.24 -40.87 12.10
C ILE A 629 0.24 -41.08 11.76
N LEU A 630 1.10 -41.09 12.75
CA LEU A 630 2.55 -41.24 12.54
C LEU A 630 3.02 -42.70 12.48
N HIS A 631 2.21 -43.68 12.92
CA HIS A 631 2.53 -45.10 12.84
C HIS A 631 1.79 -45.82 11.71
N GLU A 632 0.87 -45.16 11.02
CA GLU A 632 0.23 -45.70 9.81
C GLU A 632 1.30 -45.99 8.74
N GLU A 633 1.37 -47.22 8.26
CA GLU A 633 2.30 -47.60 7.19
C GLU A 633 1.77 -47.09 5.84
N HIS A 634 2.60 -46.39 5.11
CA HIS A 634 2.29 -45.88 3.77
C HIS A 634 3.13 -46.69 2.74
N PRO A 635 2.72 -47.92 2.34
CA PRO A 635 3.52 -48.79 1.49
C PRO A 635 3.83 -48.20 0.11
N ASP A 636 3.03 -47.21 -0.34
CA ASP A 636 3.21 -46.57 -1.63
C ASP A 636 4.21 -45.39 -1.59
N VAL A 637 4.72 -45.00 -0.41
CA VAL A 637 5.64 -43.88 -0.24
C VAL A 637 7.08 -44.36 -0.37
N LYS A 638 7.65 -44.26 -1.57
CA LYS A 638 9.10 -44.43 -1.76
C LYS A 638 9.80 -43.15 -1.32
N LEU A 639 10.69 -43.23 -0.32
CA LEU A 639 11.57 -42.15 0.04
C LEU A 639 12.52 -41.82 -1.13
N PRO A 640 12.92 -40.57 -1.31
CA PRO A 640 13.90 -40.20 -2.33
C PRO A 640 15.21 -40.97 -2.17
N ASP A 641 15.72 -41.55 -3.26
CA ASP A 641 17.01 -42.24 -3.29
C ASP A 641 18.15 -41.22 -3.20
N THR A 642 19.11 -41.50 -2.31
CA THR A 642 20.29 -40.64 -2.22
C THR A 642 21.37 -41.15 -3.20
N TRP A 643 21.71 -40.31 -4.16
CA TRP A 643 22.83 -40.63 -5.04
C TRP A 643 24.14 -40.87 -4.28
N PRO A 644 24.98 -41.80 -4.73
CA PRO A 644 26.29 -42.05 -4.13
C PRO A 644 27.18 -40.80 -4.05
N THR A 645 26.95 -39.84 -4.95
CA THR A 645 27.64 -38.53 -5.04
C THR A 645 27.21 -37.54 -3.97
N GLY A 646 26.06 -37.73 -3.28
CA GLY A 646 25.52 -36.84 -2.28
C GLY A 646 26.53 -36.38 -1.22
N PRO A 647 27.25 -37.29 -0.54
CA PRO A 647 28.30 -36.90 0.42
C PRO A 647 29.46 -36.08 -0.17
N TRP A 648 29.81 -36.35 -1.44
CA TRP A 648 30.83 -35.57 -2.14
C TRP A 648 30.36 -34.15 -2.46
N ILE A 649 29.13 -34.01 -2.86
CA ILE A 649 28.50 -32.69 -3.13
C ILE A 649 28.50 -31.88 -1.84
N VAL A 650 28.05 -32.44 -0.72
CA VAL A 650 28.05 -31.75 0.58
C VAL A 650 29.48 -31.36 1.00
N GLN A 651 30.47 -32.22 0.79
CA GLN A 651 31.86 -31.93 1.14
C GLN A 651 32.45 -30.84 0.25
N THR A 652 32.09 -30.81 -1.03
CA THR A 652 32.52 -29.76 -1.97
C THR A 652 31.92 -28.43 -1.55
N PHE A 653 30.63 -28.39 -1.27
CA PHE A 653 29.98 -27.19 -0.76
C PHE A 653 30.54 -26.75 0.61
N LYS A 654 30.85 -27.67 1.52
CA LYS A 654 31.51 -27.34 2.78
C LYS A 654 32.86 -26.64 2.56
N THR A 655 33.66 -27.11 1.62
CA THR A 655 34.95 -26.51 1.30
C THR A 655 34.74 -25.10 0.70
N PHE A 656 33.80 -24.97 -0.25
CA PHE A 656 33.41 -23.69 -0.81
C PHE A 656 32.89 -22.72 0.29
N PHE A 657 32.03 -23.19 1.17
CA PHE A 657 31.46 -22.35 2.27
C PHE A 657 32.55 -21.95 3.29
N LYS A 658 33.52 -22.82 3.55
CA LYS A 658 34.68 -22.43 4.39
C LYS A 658 35.48 -21.30 3.76
N MET A 659 35.67 -21.32 2.46
CA MET A 659 36.39 -20.26 1.74
C MET A 659 35.57 -18.98 1.64
N GLN A 660 34.31 -19.08 1.23
CA GLN A 660 33.43 -17.93 0.95
C GLN A 660 32.90 -17.27 2.24
N PHE A 661 32.50 -18.08 3.23
CA PHE A 661 31.81 -17.60 4.44
C PHE A 661 32.60 -17.84 5.72
N ARG A 662 33.80 -18.33 5.65
CA ARG A 662 34.56 -18.77 6.84
C ARG A 662 33.70 -19.67 7.73
N LEU A 663 32.96 -20.59 7.11
CA LEU A 663 32.03 -21.48 7.80
C LEU A 663 32.74 -22.29 8.87
N ALA A 664 32.26 -22.18 10.12
CA ALA A 664 32.77 -22.91 11.27
C ALA A 664 31.61 -23.59 12.02
N SER A 665 31.94 -24.56 12.86
CA SER A 665 30.94 -25.24 13.70
C SER A 665 31.42 -25.45 15.10
N LYS A 666 30.47 -25.62 16.02
CA LYS A 666 30.67 -25.99 17.40
C LYS A 666 29.65 -27.05 17.83
N GLY A 667 30.04 -27.89 18.79
CA GLY A 667 29.11 -28.89 19.35
C GLY A 667 28.76 -30.06 18.43
N VAL A 668 29.52 -30.33 17.35
CA VAL A 668 29.27 -31.45 16.40
C VAL A 668 29.16 -32.81 17.10
N LYS A 669 29.81 -33.00 18.23
CA LYS A 669 29.73 -34.20 19.06
C LYS A 669 28.33 -34.46 19.66
N ASN A 670 27.48 -33.45 19.68
CA ASN A 670 26.08 -33.55 20.16
C ASN A 670 25.13 -34.18 19.14
N ILE A 671 25.60 -34.39 17.90
CA ILE A 671 24.83 -35.14 16.90
C ILE A 671 24.92 -36.63 17.22
N PRO A 672 23.81 -37.34 17.48
CA PRO A 672 23.80 -38.77 17.76
C PRO A 672 24.41 -39.58 16.61
N ALA A 673 25.23 -40.58 16.93
CA ALA A 673 25.87 -41.44 15.91
C ALA A 673 25.13 -42.74 15.67
N ASP A 674 24.36 -43.19 16.64
CA ASP A 674 23.81 -44.56 16.80
C ASP A 674 22.29 -44.66 16.63
N ARG A 675 21.60 -43.53 16.51
CA ARG A 675 20.12 -43.51 16.40
C ARG A 675 19.65 -42.35 15.48
N SER A 676 18.37 -42.40 15.08
CA SER A 676 17.72 -41.32 14.37
C SER A 676 17.64 -40.05 15.23
N PHE A 677 17.65 -38.92 14.59
CA PHE A 677 17.53 -37.59 15.25
C PHE A 677 16.87 -36.58 14.36
N ILE A 678 16.34 -35.52 14.98
CA ILE A 678 15.82 -34.34 14.31
C ILE A 678 16.81 -33.18 14.58
N LEU A 679 17.29 -32.51 13.54
CA LEU A 679 18.01 -31.25 13.66
C LEU A 679 17.00 -30.12 13.55
N ALA A 680 16.72 -29.43 14.64
CA ALA A 680 15.82 -28.27 14.69
C ALA A 680 16.64 -26.98 14.66
N ALA A 681 16.62 -26.25 13.55
CA ALA A 681 17.47 -25.08 13.32
C ALA A 681 16.65 -23.80 13.10
N ASN A 682 17.17 -22.63 13.57
CA ASN A 682 16.62 -21.35 13.17
C ASN A 682 16.82 -21.10 11.65
N HIS A 683 15.92 -20.32 11.04
CA HIS A 683 15.88 -20.21 9.58
C HIS A 683 16.20 -18.80 9.09
N GLN A 684 17.43 -18.56 8.71
CA GLN A 684 17.95 -17.25 8.31
C GLN A 684 18.13 -17.07 6.80
N SER A 685 18.51 -18.16 6.08
CA SER A 685 18.97 -18.08 4.70
C SER A 685 18.48 -19.25 3.85
N TYR A 686 18.53 -19.08 2.53
CA TYR A 686 18.24 -20.17 1.58
C TYR A 686 19.24 -21.34 1.67
N LEU A 687 20.42 -21.08 2.22
CA LEU A 687 21.51 -22.04 2.31
C LEU A 687 21.59 -22.77 3.67
N ASP A 688 20.70 -22.46 4.61
CA ASP A 688 20.74 -22.97 5.98
C ASP A 688 20.80 -24.50 6.05
N GLY A 689 19.97 -25.18 5.27
CA GLY A 689 19.98 -26.63 5.20
C GLY A 689 21.35 -27.20 4.80
N MET A 690 22.04 -26.54 3.87
CA MET A 690 23.39 -26.93 3.45
C MET A 690 24.45 -26.59 4.49
N PHE A 691 24.30 -25.48 5.23
CA PHE A 691 25.20 -25.15 6.32
C PHE A 691 25.11 -26.17 7.44
N VAL A 692 23.87 -26.51 7.85
CA VAL A 692 23.62 -27.56 8.85
C VAL A 692 24.14 -28.91 8.36
N MET A 693 23.85 -29.31 7.13
CA MET A 693 24.29 -30.60 6.59
C MET A 693 25.84 -30.71 6.48
N SER A 694 26.53 -29.59 6.31
CA SER A 694 28.01 -29.56 6.10
C SER A 694 28.81 -30.20 7.22
N TYR A 695 28.26 -30.33 8.43
CA TYR A 695 28.95 -30.90 9.59
C TYR A 695 28.34 -32.20 10.12
N VAL A 696 27.28 -32.69 9.47
CA VAL A 696 26.75 -34.03 9.70
C VAL A 696 27.81 -35.05 9.26
N GLN A 697 27.96 -36.13 10.00
CA GLN A 697 28.94 -37.20 9.67
C GLN A 697 28.69 -37.77 8.27
N ARG A 698 29.78 -38.05 7.53
CA ARG A 698 29.70 -38.50 6.13
C ARG A 698 28.81 -39.69 5.91
N GLN A 699 28.78 -40.64 6.87
CA GLN A 699 27.93 -41.82 6.81
C GLN A 699 26.43 -41.50 7.00
N GLN A 700 26.13 -40.44 7.78
CA GLN A 700 24.76 -40.02 8.08
C GLN A 700 24.19 -39.11 6.99
N ILE A 701 25.02 -38.44 6.14
CA ILE A 701 24.55 -37.54 5.09
C ILE A 701 23.52 -38.23 4.18
N ARG A 702 23.75 -39.51 3.85
CA ARG A 702 22.81 -40.30 3.02
C ARG A 702 21.50 -40.61 3.72
N ASN A 703 21.50 -40.54 5.04
CA ASN A 703 20.35 -40.84 5.89
C ASN A 703 19.67 -39.60 6.46
N THR A 704 20.10 -38.38 6.09
CA THR A 704 19.54 -37.14 6.59
C THR A 704 18.72 -36.47 5.49
N TYR A 705 17.46 -36.21 5.77
CA TYR A 705 16.48 -35.71 4.83
C TYR A 705 16.08 -34.30 5.16
N PHE A 706 15.71 -33.56 4.12
CA PHE A 706 15.05 -32.27 4.19
C PHE A 706 13.61 -32.43 3.72
N PHE A 707 12.77 -31.44 4.03
CA PHE A 707 11.50 -31.32 3.33
C PHE A 707 11.42 -29.95 2.60
N ALA A 708 10.67 -29.94 1.51
CA ALA A 708 10.39 -28.73 0.74
C ALA A 708 8.91 -28.70 0.35
N LYS A 709 8.31 -27.53 0.42
CA LYS A 709 6.95 -27.30 -0.09
C LYS A 709 6.93 -27.47 -1.62
N GLU A 710 5.90 -28.06 -2.17
CA GLU A 710 5.77 -28.37 -3.60
C GLU A 710 6.02 -27.18 -4.50
N LYS A 711 5.63 -25.96 -4.10
CA LYS A 711 5.89 -24.71 -4.83
C LYS A 711 7.37 -24.40 -5.09
N HIS A 712 8.29 -25.00 -4.32
CA HIS A 712 9.73 -24.81 -4.50
C HIS A 712 10.36 -25.83 -5.45
N VAL A 713 9.62 -26.90 -5.78
CA VAL A 713 10.04 -28.00 -6.66
C VAL A 713 9.13 -28.14 -7.89
N ASN A 714 8.55 -27.02 -8.34
CA ASN A 714 7.54 -26.94 -9.39
C ASN A 714 8.01 -27.23 -10.82
N THR A 715 9.33 -27.33 -11.07
CA THR A 715 9.86 -27.67 -12.41
C THR A 715 10.27 -29.15 -12.48
N PRO A 716 10.13 -29.80 -13.65
CA PRO A 716 10.54 -31.21 -13.82
C PRO A 716 11.98 -31.50 -13.38
N MET A 717 12.91 -30.59 -13.68
CA MET A 717 14.30 -30.71 -13.28
C MET A 717 14.48 -30.61 -11.77
N ARG A 718 13.76 -29.70 -11.08
CA ARG A 718 13.82 -29.57 -9.61
C ARG A 718 13.20 -30.79 -8.92
N ARG A 719 12.07 -31.34 -9.43
CA ARG A 719 11.48 -32.59 -8.94
C ARG A 719 12.45 -33.74 -9.09
N TRP A 720 13.10 -33.86 -10.22
CA TRP A 720 14.10 -34.89 -10.47
C TRP A 720 15.29 -34.77 -9.49
N LEU A 721 15.81 -33.54 -9.28
CA LEU A 721 16.88 -33.30 -8.29
C LEU A 721 16.41 -33.62 -6.86
N ALA A 722 15.22 -33.21 -6.47
CA ALA A 722 14.65 -33.51 -5.15
C ALA A 722 14.54 -35.02 -4.92
N SER A 723 14.09 -35.80 -5.90
CA SER A 723 13.97 -37.27 -5.82
C SER A 723 15.31 -38.01 -5.70
N ARG A 724 16.45 -37.31 -5.88
CA ARG A 724 17.80 -37.87 -5.85
C ARG A 724 18.69 -37.32 -4.75
N HIS A 725 18.19 -36.35 -3.96
CA HIS A 725 19.00 -35.64 -2.97
C HIS A 725 18.32 -35.44 -1.60
N ASN A 726 17.67 -36.48 -1.10
CA ASN A 726 17.08 -36.54 0.25
C ASN A 726 16.04 -35.40 0.53
N VAL A 727 15.31 -34.95 -0.48
CA VAL A 727 14.28 -33.96 -0.29
C VAL A 727 12.89 -34.60 -0.36
N VAL A 728 12.20 -34.59 0.75
CA VAL A 728 10.79 -35.00 0.83
C VAL A 728 9.91 -33.85 0.41
N VAL A 729 9.11 -34.00 -0.62
CA VAL A 729 8.19 -32.98 -1.10
C VAL A 729 6.87 -33.10 -0.34
N LEU A 730 6.49 -31.99 0.33
CA LEU A 730 5.23 -31.88 1.03
C LEU A 730 4.15 -31.35 0.08
N GLU A 731 3.13 -32.17 -0.12
CA GLU A 731 1.97 -31.84 -0.94
C GLU A 731 1.03 -30.93 -0.15
N GLN A 732 0.66 -29.78 -0.71
CA GLN A 732 -0.24 -28.84 -0.03
C GLN A 732 -1.66 -29.41 0.13
N ASN A 733 -2.06 -30.27 -0.79
CA ASN A 733 -3.40 -30.83 -0.86
C ASN A 733 -3.59 -32.14 -0.06
N ASN A 734 -2.54 -32.68 0.56
CA ASN A 734 -2.64 -33.85 1.42
C ASN A 734 -1.62 -33.81 2.56
N MET A 735 -1.95 -32.98 3.55
CA MET A 735 -1.04 -32.71 4.67
C MET A 735 -0.89 -33.92 5.60
N LYS A 736 -1.94 -34.70 5.83
CA LYS A 736 -1.88 -35.97 6.60
C LYS A 736 -0.82 -36.91 6.01
N ARG A 737 -0.90 -37.13 4.69
CA ARG A 737 0.09 -37.97 3.96
C ARG A 737 1.49 -37.34 4.01
N SER A 738 1.58 -36.03 3.96
CA SER A 738 2.86 -35.30 4.06
C SER A 738 3.51 -35.47 5.43
N ILE A 739 2.72 -35.41 6.50
CA ILE A 739 3.18 -35.63 7.88
C ILE A 739 3.56 -37.11 8.08
N GLY A 740 2.75 -38.01 7.57
CA GLY A 740 3.07 -39.43 7.58
C GLY A 740 4.42 -39.75 6.91
N LYS A 741 4.73 -39.08 5.76
CA LYS A 741 6.04 -39.20 5.09
C LYS A 741 7.21 -38.78 5.99
N LEU A 742 7.03 -37.75 6.83
CA LEU A 742 8.07 -37.33 7.80
C LEU A 742 8.23 -38.38 8.90
N GLY A 743 7.13 -38.96 9.37
CA GLY A 743 7.13 -40.10 10.30
C GLY A 743 7.85 -41.29 9.70
N ASP A 744 7.59 -41.63 8.41
CA ASP A 744 8.25 -42.74 7.70
C ASP A 744 9.77 -42.56 7.60
N VAL A 745 10.25 -41.34 7.40
CA VAL A 745 11.69 -41.03 7.42
C VAL A 745 12.31 -41.45 8.74
N LEU A 746 11.72 -41.02 9.86
CA LEU A 746 12.25 -41.31 11.20
C LEU A 746 12.10 -42.79 11.58
N ARG A 747 10.98 -43.44 11.26
CA ARG A 747 10.74 -44.86 11.53
C ARG A 747 11.71 -45.79 10.77
N GLN A 748 12.14 -45.38 9.56
CA GLN A 748 13.16 -46.13 8.79
C GLN A 748 14.58 -45.87 9.28
N GLY A 749 14.76 -45.28 10.47
CA GLY A 749 16.08 -45.03 11.05
C GLY A 749 16.84 -43.91 10.35
N LYS A 750 16.15 -43.02 9.65
CA LYS A 750 16.73 -41.86 8.97
C LYS A 750 16.63 -40.61 9.85
N ASN A 751 17.35 -39.57 9.48
CA ASN A 751 17.40 -38.28 10.21
C ASN A 751 16.62 -37.19 9.44
N LEU A 752 16.18 -36.19 10.15
CA LEU A 752 15.38 -35.12 9.58
C LEU A 752 15.96 -33.75 9.97
N ILE A 753 16.02 -32.81 9.04
CA ILE A 753 16.31 -31.40 9.31
C ILE A 753 15.01 -30.63 9.20
N ILE A 754 14.62 -29.94 10.27
CA ILE A 754 13.41 -29.11 10.35
C ILE A 754 13.81 -27.68 10.73
N PHE A 755 13.12 -26.73 10.15
CA PHE A 755 13.17 -25.33 10.55
C PHE A 755 11.83 -25.02 11.26
N PRO A 756 11.81 -24.97 12.60
CA PRO A 756 10.58 -24.82 13.37
C PRO A 756 9.75 -23.57 13.03
N GLU A 757 10.42 -22.49 12.65
CA GLU A 757 9.78 -21.25 12.21
C GLU A 757 8.92 -21.40 10.93
N GLY A 758 9.14 -22.48 10.15
CA GLY A 758 8.41 -22.77 8.91
C GLY A 758 8.65 -21.77 7.76
N THR A 759 9.29 -20.63 8.01
CA THR A 759 9.69 -19.60 7.03
C THR A 759 11.00 -18.97 7.45
N ARG A 760 11.75 -18.43 6.49
CA ARG A 760 12.99 -17.69 6.79
C ARG A 760 12.66 -16.36 7.48
N THR A 761 13.46 -15.98 8.49
CA THR A 761 13.34 -14.69 9.15
C THR A 761 13.40 -13.52 8.15
N ALA A 762 12.67 -12.46 8.44
CA ALA A 762 12.67 -11.25 7.63
C ALA A 762 13.69 -10.21 8.13
N ASP A 763 13.96 -10.19 9.41
CA ASP A 763 14.76 -9.18 10.14
C ASP A 763 16.01 -9.73 10.83
N GLY A 764 16.22 -11.04 10.80
CA GLY A 764 17.32 -11.74 11.47
C GLY A 764 16.98 -12.26 12.87
N ASN A 765 15.81 -11.90 13.41
CA ASN A 765 15.34 -12.38 14.71
C ASN A 765 14.78 -13.79 14.63
N LEU A 766 14.66 -14.45 15.78
CA LEU A 766 14.04 -15.77 15.90
C LEU A 766 12.53 -15.63 15.81
N GLY A 767 11.89 -16.41 14.93
CA GLY A 767 10.45 -16.47 14.77
C GLY A 767 9.79 -17.47 15.72
N GLU A 768 8.45 -17.45 15.77
CA GLU A 768 7.65 -18.39 16.55
C GLU A 768 7.82 -19.83 16.06
N PHE A 769 7.95 -20.79 16.98
CA PHE A 769 8.16 -22.21 16.68
C PHE A 769 6.84 -22.95 16.53
N LYS A 770 6.71 -23.70 15.44
CA LYS A 770 5.59 -24.61 15.17
C LYS A 770 5.85 -25.98 15.78
N LYS A 771 4.84 -26.57 16.41
CA LYS A 771 4.95 -27.78 17.24
C LYS A 771 5.29 -29.09 16.49
N MET A 772 5.31 -29.12 15.16
CA MET A 772 5.45 -30.35 14.36
C MET A 772 6.69 -31.17 14.71
N PHE A 773 7.84 -30.55 14.92
CA PHE A 773 9.06 -31.24 15.28
C PHE A 773 8.98 -31.88 16.67
N ALA A 774 8.25 -31.25 17.60
CA ALA A 774 8.03 -31.75 18.94
C ALA A 774 7.07 -32.97 18.91
N ILE A 775 5.99 -32.90 18.12
CA ILE A 775 5.07 -34.03 17.90
C ILE A 775 5.82 -35.25 17.35
N LEU A 776 6.60 -35.07 16.30
CA LEU A 776 7.42 -36.14 15.71
C LEU A 776 8.40 -36.73 16.72
N SER A 777 9.00 -35.89 17.54
CA SER A 777 9.95 -36.31 18.57
C SER A 777 9.28 -37.16 19.66
N VAL A 778 8.18 -36.64 20.22
CA VAL A 778 7.47 -37.33 21.34
C VAL A 778 6.84 -38.65 20.86
N GLU A 779 6.12 -38.61 19.73
CA GLU A 779 5.45 -39.80 19.23
C GLU A 779 6.40 -40.93 18.79
N LEU A 780 7.52 -40.55 18.16
CA LEU A 780 8.46 -41.53 17.63
C LEU A 780 9.68 -41.76 18.56
N GLN A 781 9.68 -41.13 19.73
CA GLN A 781 10.77 -41.18 20.73
C GLN A 781 12.14 -40.87 20.14
N VAL A 782 12.19 -39.86 19.25
CA VAL A 782 13.40 -39.45 18.53
C VAL A 782 13.98 -38.19 19.15
N PRO A 783 15.29 -38.14 19.50
CA PRO A 783 15.91 -36.94 20.07
C PRO A 783 15.99 -35.78 19.08
N ILE A 784 15.82 -34.58 19.61
CA ILE A 784 16.00 -33.34 18.86
C ILE A 784 17.35 -32.73 19.23
N VAL A 785 18.15 -32.39 18.24
CA VAL A 785 19.37 -31.57 18.43
C VAL A 785 19.02 -30.16 18.00
N PRO A 786 18.92 -29.21 18.96
CA PRO A 786 18.70 -27.81 18.61
C PRO A 786 19.96 -27.27 17.94
N VAL A 787 19.78 -26.49 16.88
CA VAL A 787 20.90 -25.94 16.09
C VAL A 787 20.72 -24.44 15.93
N THR A 788 21.78 -23.67 16.18
CA THR A 788 21.80 -22.23 15.89
C THR A 788 22.68 -21.91 14.70
N ILE A 789 22.18 -21.11 13.80
CA ILE A 789 22.91 -20.60 12.65
C ILE A 789 23.06 -19.09 12.85
N HIS A 790 24.30 -18.60 12.79
CA HIS A 790 24.62 -17.18 12.96
C HIS A 790 25.33 -16.65 11.72
N GLY A 791 25.01 -15.42 11.32
CA GLY A 791 25.66 -14.72 10.20
C GLY A 791 25.09 -15.10 8.83
N ALA A 792 24.14 -16.02 8.76
CA ALA A 792 23.55 -16.45 7.50
C ALA A 792 22.54 -15.43 6.96
N PHE A 793 21.86 -14.69 7.83
CA PHE A 793 21.01 -13.58 7.44
C PHE A 793 21.80 -12.46 6.78
N GLU A 794 22.91 -12.03 7.40
CA GLU A 794 23.79 -10.98 6.86
C GLU A 794 24.52 -11.43 5.58
N ALA A 795 24.76 -12.74 5.44
CA ALA A 795 25.39 -13.30 4.25
C ALA A 795 24.44 -13.35 3.06
N LEU A 796 23.18 -13.75 3.25
CA LEU A 796 22.19 -13.84 2.20
C LEU A 796 20.79 -13.55 2.74
N PRO A 797 20.43 -12.27 2.94
CA PRO A 797 19.09 -11.86 3.37
C PRO A 797 18.02 -12.29 2.37
N ARG A 798 16.78 -12.36 2.84
CA ARG A 798 15.64 -12.66 1.97
C ARG A 798 15.53 -11.63 0.84
N GLY A 799 15.44 -12.12 -0.42
CA GLY A 799 15.31 -11.25 -1.61
C GLY A 799 16.61 -10.97 -2.35
N LYS A 800 17.81 -11.20 -1.74
CA LYS A 800 19.07 -11.07 -2.47
C LYS A 800 19.43 -12.36 -3.22
N LYS A 801 19.99 -12.22 -4.43
CA LYS A 801 20.40 -13.34 -5.30
C LYS A 801 21.83 -13.81 -5.07
N TRP A 802 22.71 -12.93 -4.62
CA TRP A 802 24.14 -13.22 -4.45
C TRP A 802 24.54 -13.10 -2.98
N PRO A 803 25.23 -14.11 -2.44
CA PRO A 803 25.65 -14.08 -1.05
C PRO A 803 26.89 -13.20 -0.82
N LEU A 804 26.89 -12.48 0.30
CA LEU A 804 28.03 -11.69 0.77
C LEU A 804 29.00 -12.55 1.60
N PRO A 805 30.31 -12.31 1.56
CA PRO A 805 31.31 -13.06 2.33
C PRO A 805 31.27 -12.65 3.81
N LYS A 806 30.38 -13.27 4.57
CA LYS A 806 30.25 -13.09 6.03
C LYS A 806 30.63 -14.36 6.76
N LYS A 807 31.13 -14.22 8.03
CA LYS A 807 31.45 -15.38 8.87
C LYS A 807 30.16 -16.07 9.33
N ILE A 808 30.03 -17.36 8.99
CA ILE A 808 28.88 -18.18 9.40
C ILE A 808 29.35 -19.20 10.45
N MET A 809 28.54 -19.33 11.50
CA MET A 809 28.78 -20.32 12.53
C MET A 809 27.52 -21.16 12.73
N VAL A 810 27.70 -22.48 12.73
CA VAL A 810 26.65 -23.45 13.06
C VAL A 810 26.98 -24.09 14.42
N GLU A 811 26.11 -23.94 15.40
CA GLU A 811 26.30 -24.54 16.72
C GLU A 811 25.23 -25.59 16.98
N TYR A 812 25.67 -26.82 17.27
CA TYR A 812 24.80 -27.95 17.64
C TYR A 812 24.76 -28.03 19.16
N LEU A 813 23.58 -27.79 19.72
CA LEU A 813 23.36 -27.78 21.16
C LEU A 813 23.16 -29.22 21.71
N PRO A 814 23.21 -29.45 23.02
CA PRO A 814 22.90 -30.74 23.61
C PRO A 814 21.53 -31.26 23.15
N PRO A 815 21.40 -32.55 22.86
CA PRO A 815 20.14 -33.11 22.39
C PRO A 815 19.08 -33.07 23.50
N VAL A 816 17.87 -32.69 23.12
CA VAL A 816 16.65 -32.78 23.93
C VAL A 816 16.04 -34.18 23.64
N CYS A 817 15.96 -35.02 24.64
CA CYS A 817 15.46 -36.39 24.51
C CYS A 817 14.04 -36.45 25.08
N PRO A 818 13.03 -36.86 24.27
CA PRO A 818 11.68 -37.02 24.79
C PRO A 818 11.65 -38.18 25.78
N THR A 819 10.77 -38.09 26.76
CA THR A 819 10.42 -39.14 27.70
C THR A 819 8.94 -39.53 27.49
N PRO A 820 8.48 -40.71 27.96
CA PRO A 820 7.06 -41.09 27.85
C PRO A 820 6.07 -40.09 28.51
N SER A 821 6.56 -39.23 29.39
CA SER A 821 5.77 -38.18 30.07
C SER A 821 5.94 -36.78 29.43
N SER A 822 6.72 -36.65 28.36
CA SER A 822 6.95 -35.36 27.72
C SER A 822 5.71 -34.90 26.95
N THR A 823 5.35 -33.62 27.11
CA THR A 823 4.29 -33.00 26.34
C THR A 823 4.87 -32.34 25.10
N TYR A 824 4.07 -32.14 24.05
CA TYR A 824 4.50 -31.46 22.81
C TYR A 824 4.92 -30.02 23.08
N ASP A 825 4.18 -29.31 23.95
CA ASP A 825 4.49 -27.94 24.36
C ASP A 825 5.79 -27.88 25.15
N GLY A 826 5.97 -28.75 26.11
CA GLY A 826 7.21 -28.76 26.92
C GLY A 826 8.46 -29.01 26.08
N ILE A 827 8.44 -29.94 25.13
CA ILE A 827 9.55 -30.17 24.19
C ILE A 827 9.77 -28.97 23.28
N CYS A 828 8.69 -28.34 22.80
CA CYS A 828 8.76 -27.16 21.94
C CYS A 828 9.43 -25.98 22.68
N GLU A 829 9.00 -25.72 23.91
CA GLU A 829 9.55 -24.66 24.77
C GLU A 829 11.03 -24.92 25.13
N GLU A 830 11.37 -26.17 25.47
CA GLU A 830 12.76 -26.53 25.83
C GLU A 830 13.72 -26.29 24.66
N VAL A 831 13.34 -26.69 23.44
CA VAL A 831 14.13 -26.47 22.23
C VAL A 831 14.22 -24.98 21.87
N CYS A 832 13.11 -24.26 21.95
CA CYS A 832 13.06 -22.82 21.71
C CYS A 832 14.00 -22.07 22.67
N HIS A 833 13.86 -22.32 23.96
CA HIS A 833 14.70 -21.71 24.99
C HIS A 833 16.20 -22.04 24.85
N ALA A 834 16.53 -23.28 24.45
CA ALA A 834 17.91 -23.67 24.16
C ALA A 834 18.51 -22.84 23.03
N ILE A 835 17.76 -22.63 21.94
CA ILE A 835 18.18 -21.84 20.77
C ILE A 835 18.30 -20.37 21.15
N GLU A 836 17.30 -19.76 21.79
CA GLU A 836 17.31 -18.37 22.24
C GLU A 836 18.51 -18.07 23.15
N LYS A 837 18.72 -18.91 24.15
CA LYS A 837 19.83 -18.77 25.10
C LYS A 837 21.19 -18.79 24.38
N ALA A 838 21.35 -19.65 23.37
CA ALA A 838 22.59 -19.73 22.59
C ALA A 838 22.79 -18.48 21.71
N ILE A 839 21.71 -17.94 21.12
CA ILE A 839 21.73 -16.70 20.33
C ILE A 839 22.13 -15.52 21.22
N VAL A 840 21.46 -15.32 22.36
CA VAL A 840 21.74 -14.21 23.29
C VAL A 840 23.16 -14.28 23.88
N LYS A 841 23.62 -15.48 24.25
CA LYS A 841 24.98 -15.67 24.77
C LYS A 841 26.03 -15.21 23.76
N ARG A 842 25.82 -15.44 22.48
CA ARG A 842 26.77 -15.06 21.44
C ARG A 842 26.73 -13.57 21.10
N GLU A 843 25.56 -12.94 21.16
CA GLU A 843 25.46 -11.50 20.98
C GLU A 843 26.17 -10.72 22.09
N LYS A 844 26.10 -11.19 23.33
CA LYS A 844 26.85 -10.62 24.44
C LYS A 844 28.36 -10.76 24.25
N GLY A 845 28.85 -11.93 23.81
CA GLY A 845 30.27 -12.13 23.53
C GLY A 845 30.83 -11.31 22.34
N LYS A 846 29.96 -10.90 21.38
CA LYS A 846 30.36 -9.98 20.29
C LYS A 846 30.45 -8.51 20.73
N ARG A 847 29.83 -8.13 21.85
CA ARG A 847 29.90 -6.77 22.40
C ARG A 847 31.09 -6.57 23.31
N GLU A 848 31.71 -7.68 23.73
CA GLU A 848 32.89 -7.69 24.61
C GLU A 848 34.22 -7.90 23.81
N GLU A 849 34.15 -8.34 22.55
CA GLU A 849 35.25 -8.33 21.55
C GLU A 849 35.21 -7.03 20.70
#